data_153a46e7a82bf83495023b4b67916caf
#
_entry.id   153a46e7a82bf83495023b4b67916caf
#
_cell.length_a   1.000
_cell.length_b   1.000
_cell.length_c   1.000
_cell.angle_alpha   90.00
_cell.angle_beta   90.00
_cell.angle_gamma   90.00
#
_symmetry.space_group_name_H-M   'P 1'
#
loop_
_entity.id
_entity.type
_entity.pdbx_description
1 polymer ?
#
loop_
_entity_poly.entity_id
_entity_poly.type
_entity_poly.pdbx_seq_one_letter_code
_entity_poly.pdbx_strand_id
1 'polypeptide(L)'
;MNYKETLLMPETSFQMRGNLPENEKLQREKWEKMDLYNKVREKNKGKTPFVLHDGPPYANGNIHIGHAMNKILKDFVNRYKMMSGYDMIYIPGWDTHGLPIEQAVTNSGVDRKSMDKADFRALCEKYAYEQIEKQKKGFKELNVLADWDHPYITLQKELEARQIEVFAEMAKKGLIFKGLKPVYWSPSSESALAEAEIEYHDRKDPSIYVAFPVVEGNDTVNVGDNLVIWTTTPWTLPCNTGIAISEKFDYAKVLVNDKYYIVANELLEDLAKEFGWENYEVVNVFTGDKFAGVKYKHVFMDRVAPVIDGFHVTLDAGTGLVHIAPMYGADDFIIGKEYNLEMINGIDDQGVLNELSGPFNGLFFEDANKAVTVKLDELGVLLKLKFITHSYPHDWRTKKPIIFRATKQWFCSIDKIREDLLKELENNVKFHTEWGKKRLYNMIHDRGDWCISRQRVWGVPIPIFYNEDGSEIVDYDVMMHVADLFRKYGSNVWFEKEAKDLLPKGYTNPASPNGNFTKEEDIMDVWFDSGSTWNGVLIEQGLPYPSDMYLEGSDQYRGWFNSSLICGVAVTGKAPYKELVSHGFTLDGNGNKMSKSLGNVIVPADMVRLHGSDILRLWVASTDYTEDVRISDDLIKQVKESYRKIRNTYKFMLGNLKDFDYTKDSVKYEDMPYYDKYMMNELNKFTKNVLEEYNNYNFQNVYKLVNNFVSFTLSNFYLDFTKDILYIEKADSLVRRSVQTVLYNILNNEVKLLAPILPYTSEEVYSLLPHTEESVHLTDMPEVVTYSDSTEVEELFNLFFELKDKVNKKLEEARNEKLIGSALEAVVKINLDQKYNEVKEKLGSYLHQLFIVSKVEYTTDGEEVVVEKSTGEKCNRCWNYVDHLNGDICDRCHNIINS
;
A
#
# COMPACT_ATOMS: atom_id res chain seq x y z
N MET A 1 35.53 -53.14 -15.34
CA MET A 1 35.19 -51.86 -16.05
C MET A 1 34.63 -50.88 -15.01
N ASN A 2 35.03 -49.61 -15.00
CA ASN A 2 34.43 -48.64 -14.10
C ASN A 2 33.10 -48.11 -14.69
N TYR A 3 31.99 -48.77 -14.38
CA TYR A 3 30.70 -48.44 -14.96
C TYR A 3 30.19 -47.01 -14.63
N LYS A 4 30.73 -46.37 -13.61
CA LYS A 4 30.39 -44.98 -13.29
C LYS A 4 30.74 -44.00 -14.44
N GLU A 5 31.80 -44.32 -15.20
CA GLU A 5 32.23 -43.49 -16.34
C GLU A 5 31.34 -43.66 -17.58
N THR A 6 30.50 -44.70 -17.62
CA THR A 6 29.52 -44.92 -18.68
C THR A 6 28.16 -44.32 -18.41
N LEU A 7 27.96 -43.73 -17.21
CA LEU A 7 26.70 -43.06 -16.84
C LEU A 7 26.69 -41.62 -17.38
N LEU A 8 25.54 -41.19 -17.86
CA LEU A 8 25.34 -39.83 -18.35
C LEU A 8 24.99 -38.89 -17.17
N MET A 9 26.02 -38.59 -16.37
CA MET A 9 25.81 -37.78 -15.15
C MET A 9 25.55 -36.30 -15.50
N PRO A 10 24.69 -35.62 -14.70
CA PRO A 10 24.35 -34.22 -14.95
C PRO A 10 25.56 -33.30 -14.74
N GLU A 11 25.76 -32.36 -15.65
CA GLU A 11 26.83 -31.35 -15.57
C GLU A 11 26.33 -30.00 -16.04
N THR A 12 26.53 -28.96 -15.22
CA THR A 12 26.16 -27.60 -15.56
C THR A 12 27.05 -26.57 -14.82
N SER A 13 27.27 -25.43 -15.45
CA SER A 13 27.94 -24.30 -14.81
C SER A 13 27.04 -23.56 -13.78
N PHE A 14 25.73 -23.86 -13.75
CA PHE A 14 24.80 -23.28 -12.80
C PHE A 14 25.16 -23.64 -11.35
N GLN A 15 25.38 -22.62 -10.52
CA GLN A 15 25.81 -22.80 -9.15
C GLN A 15 24.62 -22.97 -8.19
N MET A 16 24.70 -23.94 -7.27
CA MET A 16 23.68 -24.11 -6.23
C MET A 16 23.55 -22.90 -5.31
N ARG A 17 24.69 -22.31 -4.93
CA ARG A 17 24.73 -21.05 -4.19
C ARG A 17 24.73 -19.92 -5.19
N GLY A 18 23.62 -19.18 -5.28
CA GLY A 18 23.43 -18.11 -6.26
C GLY A 18 24.30 -16.88 -6.02
N ASN A 19 24.93 -16.75 -4.83
CA ASN A 19 25.69 -15.55 -4.44
C ASN A 19 24.98 -14.25 -4.86
N LEU A 20 23.68 -14.18 -4.53
CA LEU A 20 22.76 -13.17 -5.05
C LEU A 20 23.25 -11.73 -4.88
N PRO A 21 23.77 -11.31 -3.71
CA PRO A 21 24.19 -9.92 -3.52
C PRO A 21 25.21 -9.42 -4.56
N GLU A 22 26.18 -10.27 -4.90
CA GLU A 22 27.24 -9.92 -5.87
C GLU A 22 26.75 -10.08 -7.31
N ASN A 23 26.10 -11.20 -7.61
CA ASN A 23 25.71 -11.52 -8.98
C ASN A 23 24.55 -10.64 -9.48
N GLU A 24 23.62 -10.29 -8.61
CA GLU A 24 22.55 -9.33 -8.93
C GLU A 24 23.11 -7.95 -9.26
N LYS A 25 24.14 -7.49 -8.56
CA LYS A 25 24.82 -6.22 -8.87
C LYS A 25 25.40 -6.23 -10.27
N LEU A 26 26.14 -7.28 -10.63
CA LEU A 26 26.71 -7.46 -11.97
C LEU A 26 25.64 -7.52 -13.05
N GLN A 27 24.51 -8.16 -12.75
CA GLN A 27 23.39 -8.26 -13.69
C GLN A 27 22.67 -6.91 -13.87
N ARG A 28 22.48 -6.13 -12.81
CA ARG A 28 21.94 -4.77 -12.92
C ARG A 28 22.79 -3.89 -13.83
N GLU A 29 24.11 -3.96 -13.67
CA GLU A 29 25.05 -3.22 -14.55
C GLU A 29 24.92 -3.64 -16.02
N LYS A 30 24.65 -4.92 -16.30
CA LYS A 30 24.37 -5.40 -17.66
C LYS A 30 23.05 -4.86 -18.19
N TRP A 31 21.97 -4.91 -17.39
CA TRP A 31 20.67 -4.38 -17.79
C TRP A 31 20.69 -2.87 -18.02
N GLU A 32 21.45 -2.12 -17.22
CA GLU A 32 21.67 -0.68 -17.43
C GLU A 32 22.43 -0.39 -18.73
N LYS A 33 23.54 -1.12 -18.97
CA LYS A 33 24.34 -0.97 -20.21
C LYS A 33 23.56 -1.32 -21.48
N MET A 34 22.65 -2.30 -21.40
CA MET A 34 21.81 -2.68 -22.54
C MET A 34 20.57 -1.80 -22.68
N ASP A 35 20.31 -0.91 -21.72
CA ASP A 35 19.09 -0.07 -21.67
C ASP A 35 17.81 -0.90 -21.74
N LEU A 36 17.68 -1.86 -20.81
CA LEU A 36 16.62 -2.87 -20.83
C LEU A 36 15.22 -2.24 -20.88
N TYR A 37 14.96 -1.17 -20.11
CA TYR A 37 13.67 -0.50 -20.09
C TYR A 37 13.24 -0.02 -21.48
N ASN A 38 14.10 0.72 -22.17
CA ASN A 38 13.81 1.23 -23.50
C ASN A 38 13.74 0.11 -24.55
N LYS A 39 14.57 -0.94 -24.44
CA LYS A 39 14.46 -2.12 -25.33
C LYS A 39 13.10 -2.82 -25.19
N VAL A 40 12.58 -2.97 -23.97
CA VAL A 40 11.24 -3.53 -23.75
C VAL A 40 10.16 -2.64 -24.36
N ARG A 41 10.27 -1.31 -24.18
CA ARG A 41 9.37 -0.33 -24.76
C ARG A 41 9.38 -0.39 -26.30
N GLU A 42 10.56 -0.46 -26.91
CA GLU A 42 10.69 -0.56 -28.38
C GLU A 42 10.11 -1.88 -28.91
N LYS A 43 10.36 -3.03 -28.22
CA LYS A 43 9.76 -4.33 -28.58
C LYS A 43 8.23 -4.27 -28.60
N ASN A 44 7.63 -3.56 -27.64
CA ASN A 44 6.17 -3.51 -27.48
C ASN A 44 5.53 -2.25 -28.10
N LYS A 45 6.29 -1.45 -28.81
CA LYS A 45 5.83 -0.22 -29.44
C LYS A 45 4.63 -0.47 -30.37
N GLY A 46 3.59 0.33 -30.19
CA GLY A 46 2.35 0.20 -30.96
C GLY A 46 1.39 -0.90 -30.49
N LYS A 47 1.75 -1.66 -29.44
CA LYS A 47 0.83 -2.54 -28.74
C LYS A 47 -0.06 -1.74 -27.77
N THR A 48 -1.03 -2.40 -27.15
CA THR A 48 -1.91 -1.77 -26.14
C THR A 48 -1.07 -1.20 -25.00
N PRO A 49 -1.17 0.11 -24.71
CA PRO A 49 -0.45 0.70 -23.60
C PRO A 49 -1.00 0.21 -22.25
N PHE A 50 -0.11 0.07 -21.28
CA PHE A 50 -0.46 -0.14 -19.88
C PHE A 50 0.32 0.87 -19.04
N VAL A 51 -0.39 1.80 -18.41
CA VAL A 51 0.20 2.85 -17.57
C VAL A 51 -0.10 2.57 -16.12
N LEU A 52 0.91 2.18 -15.35
CA LEU A 52 0.89 2.24 -13.90
C LEU A 52 1.47 3.60 -13.50
N HIS A 53 0.61 4.54 -13.11
CA HIS A 53 1.07 5.84 -12.64
C HIS A 53 1.59 5.72 -11.22
N ASP A 54 2.84 6.11 -11.00
CA ASP A 54 3.51 5.97 -9.71
C ASP A 54 3.01 7.03 -8.72
N GLY A 55 2.55 6.62 -7.54
CA GLY A 55 2.36 7.54 -6.43
C GLY A 55 3.73 7.98 -5.92
N PRO A 56 3.99 9.30 -5.88
CA PRO A 56 5.33 9.79 -5.62
C PRO A 56 5.70 9.61 -4.13
N PRO A 57 6.70 8.79 -3.79
CA PRO A 57 7.23 8.78 -2.44
C PRO A 57 7.80 10.15 -2.08
N TYR A 58 7.71 10.49 -0.80
CA TYR A 58 8.21 11.77 -0.32
C TYR A 58 9.74 11.75 -0.25
N ALA A 59 10.38 12.80 -0.81
CA ALA A 59 11.84 12.91 -0.94
C ALA A 59 12.52 13.27 0.39
N ASN A 60 12.38 12.42 1.41
CA ASN A 60 12.99 12.63 2.72
C ASN A 60 13.35 11.32 3.42
N GLY A 61 14.64 11.12 3.65
CA GLY A 61 15.20 9.95 4.31
C GLY A 61 15.38 8.74 3.39
N ASN A 62 15.86 7.65 3.97
CA ASN A 62 16.09 6.39 3.26
C ASN A 62 14.76 5.66 3.04
N ILE A 63 14.74 4.79 2.03
CA ILE A 63 13.61 3.88 1.85
C ILE A 63 13.50 2.91 3.03
N HIS A 64 12.27 2.58 3.42
CA HIS A 64 11.96 1.56 4.42
C HIS A 64 11.30 0.34 3.76
N ILE A 65 11.08 -0.72 4.53
CA ILE A 65 10.57 -1.99 4.00
C ILE A 65 9.19 -1.86 3.33
N GLY A 66 8.34 -0.94 3.79
CA GLY A 66 7.06 -0.63 3.13
C GLY A 66 7.24 -0.03 1.73
N HIS A 67 8.21 0.88 1.54
CA HIS A 67 8.59 1.38 0.21
C HIS A 67 9.10 0.25 -0.69
N ALA A 68 9.91 -0.66 -0.12
CA ALA A 68 10.42 -1.81 -0.88
C ALA A 68 9.29 -2.72 -1.35
N MET A 69 8.35 -3.07 -0.46
CA MET A 69 7.17 -3.87 -0.81
C MET A 69 6.33 -3.20 -1.89
N ASN A 70 6.05 -1.92 -1.74
CA ASN A 70 5.29 -1.13 -2.71
C ASN A 70 5.91 -1.18 -4.12
N LYS A 71 7.19 -0.86 -4.23
CA LYS A 71 7.88 -0.84 -5.53
C LYS A 71 8.04 -2.24 -6.13
N ILE A 72 8.24 -3.26 -5.31
CA ILE A 72 8.31 -4.66 -5.76
C ILE A 72 6.95 -5.12 -6.32
N LEU A 73 5.84 -4.81 -5.64
CA LEU A 73 4.49 -5.13 -6.13
C LEU A 73 4.19 -4.47 -7.48
N LYS A 74 4.55 -3.19 -7.63
CA LYS A 74 4.44 -2.47 -8.91
C LYS A 74 5.27 -3.15 -10.00
N ASP A 75 6.48 -3.57 -9.68
CA ASP A 75 7.38 -4.24 -10.61
C ASP A 75 6.86 -5.63 -11.03
N PHE A 76 6.20 -6.37 -10.13
CA PHE A 76 5.51 -7.62 -10.48
C PHE A 76 4.45 -7.39 -11.55
N VAL A 77 3.59 -6.38 -11.35
CA VAL A 77 2.58 -6.01 -12.33
C VAL A 77 3.21 -5.59 -13.66
N ASN A 78 4.18 -4.69 -13.61
CA ASN A 78 4.81 -4.11 -14.78
C ASN A 78 5.55 -5.16 -15.62
N ARG A 79 6.36 -6.02 -14.99
CA ARG A 79 7.07 -7.10 -15.70
C ARG A 79 6.10 -8.11 -16.29
N TYR A 80 5.05 -8.48 -15.56
CA TYR A 80 4.02 -9.36 -16.09
C TYR A 80 3.33 -8.74 -17.33
N LYS A 81 2.90 -7.48 -17.23
CA LYS A 81 2.23 -6.78 -18.35
C LYS A 81 3.13 -6.65 -19.58
N MET A 82 4.39 -6.25 -19.41
CA MET A 82 5.32 -6.12 -20.53
C MET A 82 5.58 -7.46 -21.24
N MET A 83 5.71 -8.56 -20.48
CA MET A 83 5.88 -9.90 -21.04
C MET A 83 4.58 -10.48 -21.60
N SER A 84 3.43 -9.95 -21.21
CA SER A 84 2.11 -10.29 -21.76
C SER A 84 1.71 -9.45 -22.98
N GLY A 85 2.65 -8.69 -23.54
CA GLY A 85 2.48 -7.99 -24.80
C GLY A 85 1.88 -6.58 -24.69
N TYR A 86 1.95 -5.93 -23.54
CA TYR A 86 1.57 -4.53 -23.38
C TYR A 86 2.78 -3.61 -23.54
N ASP A 87 2.55 -2.42 -24.11
CA ASP A 87 3.51 -1.31 -24.02
C ASP A 87 3.39 -0.73 -22.61
N MET A 88 4.18 -1.28 -21.70
CA MET A 88 4.19 -0.93 -20.28
C MET A 88 4.95 0.38 -20.06
N ILE A 89 4.28 1.36 -19.45
CA ILE A 89 4.83 2.68 -19.14
C ILE A 89 4.88 2.86 -17.63
N TYR A 90 6.09 3.00 -17.11
CA TYR A 90 6.29 3.25 -15.69
C TYR A 90 7.35 4.33 -15.47
N ILE A 91 6.90 5.53 -15.12
CA ILE A 91 7.72 6.70 -14.81
C ILE A 91 7.72 6.87 -13.29
N PRO A 92 8.85 6.63 -12.61
CA PRO A 92 8.92 6.80 -11.16
C PRO A 92 8.80 8.28 -10.79
N GLY A 93 8.15 8.58 -9.67
CA GLY A 93 7.92 9.94 -9.22
C GLY A 93 8.45 10.23 -7.83
N TRP A 94 8.57 11.52 -7.50
CA TRP A 94 8.88 12.01 -6.15
C TRP A 94 8.06 13.24 -5.80
N ASP A 95 7.52 13.25 -4.58
CA ASP A 95 6.91 14.41 -3.95
C ASP A 95 7.96 15.15 -3.12
N THR A 96 8.06 16.48 -3.28
CA THR A 96 9.21 17.23 -2.80
C THR A 96 8.89 18.46 -1.99
N HIS A 97 7.63 18.88 -1.90
CA HIS A 97 7.23 20.10 -1.20
C HIS A 97 6.70 19.82 0.21
N GLY A 98 6.55 20.89 0.99
CA GLY A 98 5.89 20.86 2.29
C GLY A 98 6.80 20.75 3.50
N LEU A 99 6.16 20.62 4.66
CA LEU A 99 6.79 20.69 5.98
C LEU A 99 7.96 19.73 6.22
N PRO A 100 7.95 18.47 5.75
CA PRO A 100 9.03 17.54 6.11
C PRO A 100 10.42 17.98 5.63
N ILE A 101 10.52 18.59 4.45
CA ILE A 101 11.79 19.10 3.94
C ILE A 101 12.14 20.44 4.61
N GLU A 102 11.17 21.36 4.77
CA GLU A 102 11.40 22.59 5.53
C GLU A 102 11.98 22.30 6.92
N GLN A 103 11.38 21.35 7.63
CA GLN A 103 11.83 20.95 8.95
C GLN A 103 13.23 20.31 8.94
N ALA A 104 13.54 19.48 7.95
CA ALA A 104 14.85 18.87 7.81
C ALA A 104 15.94 19.93 7.58
N VAL A 105 15.68 20.93 6.73
CA VAL A 105 16.57 22.06 6.48
C VAL A 105 16.70 22.94 7.73
N THR A 106 15.59 23.26 8.39
CA THR A 106 15.63 24.05 9.66
C THR A 106 16.41 23.33 10.74
N ASN A 107 16.21 22.01 10.91
CA ASN A 107 16.93 21.19 11.88
C ASN A 107 18.45 21.09 11.58
N SER A 108 18.90 21.41 10.38
CA SER A 108 20.33 21.51 10.06
C SER A 108 20.99 22.80 10.54
N GLY A 109 20.26 23.67 11.26
CA GLY A 109 20.72 24.91 11.85
C GLY A 109 20.39 26.17 11.03
N VAL A 110 19.51 26.07 10.06
CA VAL A 110 19.03 27.19 9.24
C VAL A 110 17.82 27.85 9.89
N ASP A 111 17.88 29.16 10.17
CA ASP A 111 16.72 29.91 10.64
C ASP A 111 15.87 30.43 9.47
N ARG A 112 14.74 29.76 9.23
CA ARG A 112 13.78 30.14 8.18
C ARG A 112 13.29 31.59 8.28
N LYS A 113 13.08 32.10 9.52
CA LYS A 113 12.48 33.42 9.75
C LYS A 113 13.44 34.58 9.46
N SER A 114 14.76 34.34 9.54
CA SER A 114 15.80 35.38 9.29
C SER A 114 16.38 35.33 7.87
N MET A 115 16.05 34.30 7.07
CA MET A 115 16.57 34.11 5.71
C MET A 115 15.58 34.62 4.66
N ASP A 116 16.08 35.10 3.52
CA ASP A 116 15.26 35.40 2.33
C ASP A 116 14.51 34.14 1.87
N LYS A 117 13.23 34.27 1.49
CA LYS A 117 12.38 33.14 1.10
C LYS A 117 12.95 32.37 -0.10
N ALA A 118 13.50 33.08 -1.10
CA ALA A 118 14.05 32.43 -2.28
C ALA A 118 15.32 31.60 -1.94
N ASP A 119 16.19 32.15 -1.07
CA ASP A 119 17.40 31.46 -0.60
C ASP A 119 17.05 30.21 0.21
N PHE A 120 16.05 30.31 1.09
CA PHE A 120 15.56 29.14 1.86
C PHE A 120 15.00 28.04 0.94
N ARG A 121 14.22 28.43 -0.08
CA ARG A 121 13.67 27.50 -1.07
C ARG A 121 14.76 26.79 -1.86
N ALA A 122 15.84 27.50 -2.22
CA ALA A 122 17.00 26.88 -2.90
C ALA A 122 17.68 25.81 -2.03
N LEU A 123 17.75 26.00 -0.71
CA LEU A 123 18.25 24.97 0.21
C LEU A 123 17.33 23.76 0.28
N CYS A 124 16.01 23.97 0.29
CA CYS A 124 15.02 22.88 0.28
C CYS A 124 15.10 22.08 -1.04
N GLU A 125 15.21 22.76 -2.18
CA GLU A 125 15.38 22.11 -3.49
C GLU A 125 16.64 21.24 -3.53
N LYS A 126 17.79 21.76 -3.10
CA LYS A 126 19.03 21.00 -3.02
C LYS A 126 18.87 19.76 -2.15
N TYR A 127 18.28 19.90 -0.97
CA TYR A 127 18.03 18.79 -0.06
C TYR A 127 17.13 17.73 -0.72
N ALA A 128 16.06 18.14 -1.41
CA ALA A 128 15.15 17.24 -2.10
C ALA A 128 15.89 16.37 -3.13
N TYR A 129 16.69 16.96 -4.01
CA TYR A 129 17.47 16.22 -5.00
C TYR A 129 18.47 15.25 -4.37
N GLU A 130 19.13 15.61 -3.27
CA GLU A 130 20.02 14.70 -2.54
C GLU A 130 19.26 13.47 -1.99
N GLN A 131 18.03 13.65 -1.50
CA GLN A 131 17.21 12.54 -1.00
C GLN A 131 16.68 11.65 -2.14
N ILE A 132 16.29 12.26 -3.26
CA ILE A 132 15.86 11.53 -4.46
C ILE A 132 16.95 10.57 -4.92
N GLU A 133 18.19 11.03 -5.05
CA GLU A 133 19.30 10.16 -5.50
C GLU A 133 19.55 8.98 -4.54
N LYS A 134 19.42 9.20 -3.23
CA LYS A 134 19.54 8.11 -2.23
C LYS A 134 18.42 7.08 -2.39
N GLN A 135 17.17 7.54 -2.53
CA GLN A 135 16.02 6.65 -2.66
C GLN A 135 16.02 5.92 -4.01
N LYS A 136 16.35 6.61 -5.10
CA LYS A 136 16.54 6.05 -6.45
C LYS A 136 17.53 4.89 -6.44
N LYS A 137 18.69 5.06 -5.80
CA LYS A 137 19.66 3.98 -5.63
C LYS A 137 19.04 2.79 -4.91
N GLY A 138 18.34 3.02 -3.79
CA GLY A 138 17.69 1.95 -3.04
C GLY A 138 16.65 1.19 -3.85
N PHE A 139 15.85 1.87 -4.66
CA PHE A 139 14.86 1.22 -5.54
C PHE A 139 15.51 0.43 -6.68
N LYS A 140 16.59 0.93 -7.27
CA LYS A 140 17.36 0.20 -8.29
C LYS A 140 17.98 -1.10 -7.72
N GLU A 141 18.42 -1.07 -6.46
CA GLU A 141 18.95 -2.26 -5.77
C GLU A 141 17.90 -3.36 -5.55
N LEU A 142 16.61 -3.02 -5.59
CA LEU A 142 15.49 -3.99 -5.56
C LEU A 142 15.21 -4.64 -6.93
N ASN A 143 15.99 -4.34 -7.95
CA ASN A 143 15.78 -4.75 -9.35
C ASN A 143 14.45 -4.27 -9.97
N VAL A 144 13.96 -3.11 -9.54
CA VAL A 144 12.76 -2.48 -10.12
C VAL A 144 13.08 -1.90 -11.50
N LEU A 145 12.29 -2.29 -12.51
CA LEU A 145 12.42 -1.82 -13.88
C LEU A 145 11.53 -0.59 -14.12
N ALA A 146 12.14 0.56 -14.40
CA ALA A 146 11.46 1.84 -14.60
C ALA A 146 12.29 2.78 -15.47
N ASP A 147 11.68 3.88 -15.92
CA ASP A 147 12.41 5.00 -16.54
C ASP A 147 13.12 5.83 -15.46
N TRP A 148 14.25 5.32 -14.98
CA TRP A 148 15.02 5.98 -13.93
C TRP A 148 15.77 7.24 -14.40
N ASP A 149 15.91 7.44 -15.70
CA ASP A 149 16.61 8.59 -16.27
C ASP A 149 15.71 9.80 -16.43
N HIS A 150 14.40 9.58 -16.55
CA HIS A 150 13.39 10.63 -16.71
C HIS A 150 12.27 10.54 -15.67
N PRO A 151 12.60 10.56 -14.37
CA PRO A 151 11.59 10.56 -13.33
C PRO A 151 10.78 11.85 -13.34
N TYR A 152 9.54 11.82 -12.86
CA TYR A 152 8.83 13.05 -12.56
C TYR A 152 9.06 13.49 -11.11
N ILE A 153 9.22 14.78 -10.90
CA ILE A 153 9.49 15.36 -9.59
C ILE A 153 8.59 16.60 -9.43
N THR A 154 7.79 16.66 -8.36
CA THR A 154 6.78 17.71 -8.21
C THR A 154 7.32 19.14 -8.22
N LEU A 155 8.62 19.34 -7.90
CA LEU A 155 9.29 20.64 -8.00
C LEU A 155 9.77 21.00 -9.43
N GLN A 156 9.57 20.11 -10.44
CA GLN A 156 9.88 20.46 -11.82
C GLN A 156 8.93 21.53 -12.32
N LYS A 157 9.45 22.54 -12.99
CA LYS A 157 8.68 23.71 -13.43
C LYS A 157 7.48 23.38 -14.33
N GLU A 158 7.59 22.33 -15.12
CA GLU A 158 6.48 21.83 -15.94
C GLU A 158 5.35 21.28 -15.07
N LEU A 159 5.67 20.54 -14.00
CA LEU A 159 4.70 20.00 -13.06
C LEU A 159 4.06 21.12 -12.21
N GLU A 160 4.86 22.06 -11.73
CA GLU A 160 4.35 23.24 -11.01
C GLU A 160 3.39 24.04 -11.88
N ALA A 161 3.71 24.26 -13.16
CA ALA A 161 2.82 24.93 -14.11
C ALA A 161 1.50 24.16 -14.30
N ARG A 162 1.56 22.85 -14.50
CA ARG A 162 0.37 21.99 -14.63
C ARG A 162 -0.49 21.97 -13.39
N GLN A 163 0.12 22.08 -12.21
CA GLN A 163 -0.61 22.23 -10.94
C GLN A 163 -1.39 23.55 -10.89
N ILE A 164 -0.80 24.66 -11.32
CA ILE A 164 -1.49 25.96 -11.44
C ILE A 164 -2.65 25.87 -12.42
N GLU A 165 -2.48 25.19 -13.56
CA GLU A 165 -3.56 24.97 -14.53
C GLU A 165 -4.74 24.17 -13.92
N VAL A 166 -4.46 23.12 -13.13
CA VAL A 166 -5.51 22.38 -12.39
C VAL A 166 -6.25 23.32 -11.41
N PHE A 167 -5.52 24.11 -10.66
CA PHE A 167 -6.11 25.09 -9.74
C PHE A 167 -6.98 26.11 -10.49
N ALA A 168 -6.51 26.65 -11.62
CA ALA A 168 -7.24 27.60 -12.45
C ALA A 168 -8.55 27.02 -13.01
N GLU A 169 -8.53 25.78 -13.50
CA GLU A 169 -9.74 25.09 -13.97
C GLU A 169 -10.75 24.84 -12.82
N MET A 170 -10.27 24.47 -11.64
CA MET A 170 -11.14 24.32 -10.46
C MET A 170 -11.73 25.67 -10.03
N ALA A 171 -10.93 26.74 -10.04
CA ALA A 171 -11.41 28.11 -9.73
C ALA A 171 -12.44 28.61 -10.75
N LYS A 172 -12.23 28.40 -12.05
CA LYS A 172 -13.18 28.71 -13.12
C LYS A 172 -14.55 28.03 -12.94
N LYS A 173 -14.55 26.80 -12.40
CA LYS A 173 -15.78 26.08 -12.04
C LYS A 173 -16.39 26.52 -10.71
N GLY A 174 -15.82 27.52 -10.05
CA GLY A 174 -16.29 28.05 -8.76
C GLY A 174 -16.14 27.10 -7.60
N LEU A 175 -15.16 26.17 -7.67
CA LEU A 175 -14.85 25.22 -6.61
C LEU A 175 -13.90 25.83 -5.57
N ILE A 176 -13.07 26.80 -5.97
CA ILE A 176 -12.08 27.46 -5.11
C ILE A 176 -12.68 28.73 -4.52
N PHE A 177 -12.61 28.87 -3.21
CA PHE A 177 -13.08 30.06 -2.51
C PHE A 177 -12.26 30.33 -1.25
N LYS A 178 -12.21 31.61 -0.85
CA LYS A 178 -11.63 32.04 0.44
C LYS A 178 -12.75 32.14 1.49
N GLY A 179 -12.51 31.58 2.67
CA GLY A 179 -13.53 31.58 3.72
C GLY A 179 -12.96 31.53 5.12
N LEU A 180 -13.73 32.02 6.08
CA LEU A 180 -13.47 31.84 7.50
C LEU A 180 -14.17 30.57 7.94
N LYS A 181 -13.39 29.54 8.32
CA LYS A 181 -13.91 28.25 8.85
C LYS A 181 -12.93 27.67 9.88
N PRO A 182 -13.41 26.88 10.86
CA PRO A 182 -12.53 26.10 11.72
C PRO A 182 -11.76 25.06 10.90
N VAL A 183 -10.48 25.02 11.12
CA VAL A 183 -9.54 24.05 10.50
C VAL A 183 -8.71 23.39 11.59
N TYR A 184 -8.12 22.25 11.28
CA TYR A 184 -7.02 21.72 12.09
C TYR A 184 -5.86 22.70 12.01
N TRP A 185 -5.41 23.15 13.15
CA TRP A 185 -4.30 24.10 13.28
C TRP A 185 -3.20 23.52 14.14
N SER A 186 -1.97 23.52 13.63
CA SER A 186 -0.80 23.11 14.39
C SER A 186 -0.06 24.32 14.93
N PRO A 187 -0.13 24.60 16.24
CA PRO A 187 0.66 25.65 16.86
C PRO A 187 2.17 25.45 16.70
N SER A 188 2.61 24.18 16.73
CA SER A 188 4.03 23.83 16.61
C SER A 188 4.60 24.04 15.21
N SER A 189 3.76 24.07 14.21
CA SER A 189 4.13 24.34 12.82
C SER A 189 3.55 25.64 12.27
N GLU A 190 2.75 26.37 13.06
CA GLU A 190 2.13 27.65 12.72
C GLU A 190 1.39 27.61 11.37
N SER A 191 0.61 26.52 11.14
CA SER A 191 -0.05 26.29 9.86
C SER A 191 -1.33 25.46 10.00
N ALA A 192 -2.27 25.66 9.06
CA ALA A 192 -3.39 24.78 8.85
C ALA A 192 -2.92 23.40 8.39
N LEU A 193 -3.67 22.36 8.74
CA LEU A 193 -3.44 20.97 8.34
C LEU A 193 -4.69 20.40 7.66
N ALA A 194 -4.49 19.51 6.71
CA ALA A 194 -5.54 18.65 6.18
C ALA A 194 -5.72 17.41 7.07
N GLU A 195 -6.84 16.71 6.92
CA GLU A 195 -7.13 15.48 7.65
C GLU A 195 -6.04 14.38 7.45
N ALA A 196 -5.42 14.34 6.27
CA ALA A 196 -4.33 13.42 5.97
C ALA A 196 -3.02 13.73 6.72
N GLU A 197 -2.93 14.91 7.32
CA GLU A 197 -1.74 15.38 8.03
C GLU A 197 -1.88 15.28 9.56
N ILE A 198 -2.91 14.59 10.06
CA ILE A 198 -3.14 14.37 11.49
C ILE A 198 -3.00 12.89 11.84
N GLU A 199 -2.47 12.64 13.04
CA GLU A 199 -2.41 11.33 13.66
C GLU A 199 -3.12 11.39 15.02
N TYR A 200 -3.77 10.30 15.41
CA TYR A 200 -4.43 10.23 16.71
C TYR A 200 -3.55 9.46 17.70
N HIS A 201 -3.34 10.07 18.86
CA HIS A 201 -2.62 9.46 19.98
C HIS A 201 -3.41 9.58 21.26
N ASP A 202 -3.28 8.62 22.14
CA ASP A 202 -3.90 8.70 23.45
C ASP A 202 -3.27 9.83 24.26
N ARG A 203 -4.14 10.69 24.79
CA ARG A 203 -3.76 11.84 25.59
C ARG A 203 -4.62 11.93 26.84
N LYS A 204 -3.99 12.37 27.94
CA LYS A 204 -4.68 12.63 29.21
C LYS A 204 -4.99 14.11 29.34
N ASP A 205 -6.28 14.46 29.25
CA ASP A 205 -6.77 15.84 29.30
C ASP A 205 -7.70 16.06 30.50
N PRO A 206 -7.82 17.32 30.99
CA PRO A 206 -8.79 17.67 32.00
C PRO A 206 -10.20 17.57 31.45
N SER A 207 -11.09 17.03 32.24
CA SER A 207 -12.53 16.97 32.01
C SER A 207 -13.19 17.72 33.15
N ILE A 208 -13.86 18.85 32.86
CA ILE A 208 -14.41 19.75 33.87
C ILE A 208 -15.91 19.98 33.66
N TYR A 209 -16.59 20.18 34.79
CA TYR A 209 -17.99 20.57 34.84
C TYR A 209 -18.11 21.93 35.54
N VAL A 210 -18.76 22.88 34.87
CA VAL A 210 -18.80 24.29 35.26
C VAL A 210 -20.24 24.81 35.30
N ALA A 211 -20.55 25.55 36.37
CA ALA A 211 -21.86 26.15 36.62
C ALA A 211 -21.88 27.62 36.16
N PHE A 212 -22.75 27.96 35.21
CA PHE A 212 -22.94 29.32 34.71
C PHE A 212 -24.25 29.95 35.22
N PRO A 213 -24.21 31.09 35.93
CA PRO A 213 -25.42 31.71 36.52
C PRO A 213 -26.31 32.38 35.50
N VAL A 214 -27.61 32.09 35.53
CA VAL A 214 -28.64 32.76 34.75
C VAL A 214 -28.84 34.18 35.26
N VAL A 215 -28.87 35.16 34.32
CA VAL A 215 -29.07 36.59 34.65
C VAL A 215 -30.33 37.16 33.99
N GLU A 216 -30.80 36.56 32.91
CA GLU A 216 -32.14 36.83 32.33
C GLU A 216 -32.84 35.46 32.23
N GLY A 217 -33.95 35.30 32.97
CA GLY A 217 -34.70 34.07 33.08
C GLY A 217 -36.14 34.24 32.61
N ASN A 218 -36.92 33.19 32.85
CA ASN A 218 -38.37 33.17 32.60
C ASN A 218 -39.09 32.43 33.74
N ASP A 219 -40.36 32.04 33.54
CA ASP A 219 -41.17 31.38 34.59
C ASP A 219 -40.65 30.00 34.99
N THR A 220 -39.82 29.35 34.16
CA THR A 220 -39.27 28.00 34.38
C THR A 220 -37.80 28.02 34.81
N VAL A 221 -36.98 28.79 34.07
CA VAL A 221 -35.56 28.99 34.33
C VAL A 221 -35.36 30.38 34.93
N ASN A 222 -35.05 30.45 36.25
CA ASN A 222 -35.08 31.70 36.98
C ASN A 222 -33.69 32.35 37.05
N VAL A 223 -33.63 33.65 37.30
CA VAL A 223 -32.38 34.35 37.58
C VAL A 223 -31.72 33.74 38.83
N GLY A 224 -30.44 33.41 38.75
CA GLY A 224 -29.67 32.74 39.79
C GLY A 224 -29.64 31.22 39.68
N ASP A 225 -30.43 30.62 38.80
CA ASP A 225 -30.22 29.18 38.43
C ASP A 225 -28.85 29.00 37.78
N ASN A 226 -28.25 27.83 37.93
CA ASN A 226 -26.94 27.54 37.37
C ASN A 226 -27.05 26.51 36.26
N LEU A 227 -26.63 26.88 35.05
CA LEU A 227 -26.52 25.97 33.90
C LEU A 227 -25.20 25.23 33.97
N VAL A 228 -25.24 23.91 34.01
CA VAL A 228 -24.03 23.08 34.16
C VAL A 228 -23.58 22.60 32.78
N ILE A 229 -22.39 23.02 32.37
CA ILE A 229 -21.74 22.55 31.12
C ILE A 229 -20.59 21.60 31.43
N TRP A 230 -20.20 20.86 30.40
CA TRP A 230 -19.04 19.99 30.44
C TRP A 230 -18.08 20.34 29.28
N THR A 231 -16.76 20.32 29.55
CA THR A 231 -15.74 20.46 28.51
C THR A 231 -14.46 19.72 28.85
N THR A 232 -13.73 19.30 27.82
CA THR A 232 -12.36 18.75 27.88
C THR A 232 -11.30 19.75 27.42
N THR A 233 -11.71 20.94 27.00
CA THR A 233 -10.85 22.01 26.50
C THR A 233 -11.08 23.31 27.29
N PRO A 234 -10.70 23.36 28.58
CA PRO A 234 -10.93 24.56 29.43
C PRO A 234 -10.41 25.86 28.83
N TRP A 235 -9.33 25.79 28.03
CA TRP A 235 -8.71 26.96 27.40
C TRP A 235 -9.64 27.70 26.40
N THR A 236 -10.74 27.06 25.93
CA THR A 236 -11.73 27.72 25.05
C THR A 236 -12.80 28.50 25.80
N LEU A 237 -12.97 28.25 27.13
CA LEU A 237 -14.00 28.92 27.93
C LEU A 237 -13.94 30.45 27.90
N PRO A 238 -12.77 31.14 27.86
CA PRO A 238 -12.72 32.58 27.75
C PRO A 238 -13.47 33.13 26.51
N CYS A 239 -13.56 32.29 25.46
CA CYS A 239 -14.24 32.62 24.19
C CYS A 239 -15.67 32.05 24.10
N ASN A 240 -16.25 31.61 25.22
CA ASN A 240 -17.63 31.15 25.27
C ASN A 240 -18.58 32.30 24.95
N THR A 241 -19.50 32.09 24.00
CA THR A 241 -20.52 33.06 23.58
C THR A 241 -21.95 32.50 23.50
N GLY A 242 -22.15 31.26 23.93
CA GLY A 242 -23.42 30.58 23.99
C GLY A 242 -23.35 29.27 24.78
N ILE A 243 -24.52 28.82 25.22
CA ILE A 243 -24.72 27.43 25.70
C ILE A 243 -25.82 26.84 24.81
N ALA A 244 -25.53 25.70 24.16
CA ALA A 244 -26.49 24.95 23.40
C ALA A 244 -27.21 23.89 24.23
N ILE A 245 -28.51 23.77 24.00
CA ILE A 245 -29.40 22.71 24.53
C ILE A 245 -30.13 22.05 23.38
N SER A 246 -30.92 21.03 23.63
CA SER A 246 -31.86 20.50 22.65
C SER A 246 -33.29 20.74 23.12
N GLU A 247 -34.09 21.41 22.30
CA GLU A 247 -35.52 21.63 22.57
C GLU A 247 -36.30 20.33 22.81
N LYS A 248 -35.77 19.20 22.32
CA LYS A 248 -36.40 17.86 22.37
C LYS A 248 -36.09 17.06 23.65
N PHE A 249 -35.09 17.49 24.44
CA PHE A 249 -34.71 16.80 25.65
C PHE A 249 -35.40 17.38 26.88
N ASP A 250 -35.54 16.53 27.92
CA ASP A 250 -35.99 16.93 29.24
C ASP A 250 -34.83 17.36 30.10
N TYR A 251 -34.98 18.46 30.80
CA TYR A 251 -34.00 19.03 31.73
C TYR A 251 -34.57 19.07 33.15
N ALA A 252 -33.74 18.70 34.12
CA ALA A 252 -34.06 18.70 35.53
C ALA A 252 -33.44 19.93 36.21
N LYS A 253 -34.26 20.70 36.89
CA LYS A 253 -33.83 21.71 37.85
C LYS A 253 -33.76 21.07 39.22
N VAL A 254 -32.56 21.04 39.81
CA VAL A 254 -32.30 20.40 41.10
C VAL A 254 -31.78 21.37 42.11
N LEU A 255 -32.26 21.25 43.35
CA LEU A 255 -31.79 22.01 44.52
C LEU A 255 -30.72 21.21 45.24
N VAL A 256 -29.54 21.81 45.40
CA VAL A 256 -28.41 21.24 46.12
C VAL A 256 -27.74 22.33 46.95
N ASN A 257 -27.67 22.18 48.27
CA ASN A 257 -27.04 23.15 49.20
C ASN A 257 -27.44 24.62 48.90
N ASP A 258 -28.76 24.87 48.86
CA ASP A 258 -29.36 26.17 48.60
C ASP A 258 -29.09 26.82 47.23
N LYS A 259 -28.56 26.02 46.27
CA LYS A 259 -28.35 26.46 44.88
C LYS A 259 -29.13 25.56 43.94
N TYR A 260 -29.65 26.21 42.88
CA TYR A 260 -30.33 25.47 41.81
C TYR A 260 -29.37 25.20 40.64
N TYR A 261 -29.35 23.96 40.17
CA TYR A 261 -28.60 23.52 39.01
C TYR A 261 -29.50 22.89 37.96
N ILE A 262 -29.15 23.07 36.68
CA ILE A 262 -29.92 22.54 35.58
C ILE A 262 -29.01 21.66 34.74
N VAL A 263 -29.42 20.40 34.52
CA VAL A 263 -28.78 19.38 33.67
C VAL A 263 -29.86 18.59 32.94
N ALA A 264 -29.49 17.83 31.91
CA ALA A 264 -30.41 16.90 31.26
C ALA A 264 -30.92 15.86 32.25
N ASN A 265 -32.24 15.64 32.25
CA ASN A 265 -32.90 14.76 33.24
C ASN A 265 -32.41 13.31 33.14
N GLU A 266 -32.17 12.82 31.94
CA GLU A 266 -31.66 11.44 31.70
C GLU A 266 -30.27 11.21 32.29
N LEU A 267 -29.42 12.24 32.36
CA LEU A 267 -28.05 12.18 32.88
C LEU A 267 -27.97 12.49 34.39
N LEU A 268 -29.05 12.91 35.03
CA LEU A 268 -29.06 13.46 36.40
C LEU A 268 -28.49 12.47 37.43
N GLU A 269 -28.90 11.21 37.41
CA GLU A 269 -28.46 10.23 38.42
C GLU A 269 -26.95 10.02 38.40
N ASP A 270 -26.37 9.91 37.21
CA ASP A 270 -24.93 9.68 37.04
C ASP A 270 -24.14 10.94 37.34
N LEU A 271 -24.66 12.13 36.98
CA LEU A 271 -24.05 13.41 37.32
C LEU A 271 -24.11 13.67 38.81
N ALA A 272 -25.20 13.34 39.48
CA ALA A 272 -25.31 13.47 40.95
C ALA A 272 -24.26 12.63 41.69
N LYS A 273 -24.05 11.39 41.27
CA LYS A 273 -22.96 10.53 41.77
C LYS A 273 -21.57 11.14 41.49
N GLU A 274 -21.37 11.62 40.27
CA GLU A 274 -20.10 12.23 39.84
C GLU A 274 -19.75 13.48 40.70
N PHE A 275 -20.76 14.34 40.99
CA PHE A 275 -20.59 15.56 41.75
C PHE A 275 -20.61 15.34 43.28
N GLY A 276 -20.98 14.12 43.73
CA GLY A 276 -21.14 13.81 45.13
C GLY A 276 -22.38 14.47 45.79
N TRP A 277 -23.44 14.65 45.01
CA TRP A 277 -24.71 15.17 45.50
C TRP A 277 -25.47 14.04 46.20
N GLU A 278 -25.22 13.88 47.49
CA GLU A 278 -25.91 12.84 48.32
C GLU A 278 -27.36 13.20 48.63
N ASN A 279 -27.66 14.50 48.78
CA ASN A 279 -28.98 15.04 49.09
C ASN A 279 -29.31 16.12 48.01
N TYR A 280 -30.11 15.78 47.05
CA TYR A 280 -30.65 16.74 46.08
C TYR A 280 -32.15 16.56 45.93
N GLU A 281 -32.83 17.64 45.63
CA GLU A 281 -34.26 17.65 45.32
C GLU A 281 -34.50 18.05 43.87
N VAL A 282 -35.23 17.23 43.12
CA VAL A 282 -35.72 17.57 41.77
C VAL A 282 -36.91 18.52 41.92
N VAL A 283 -36.66 19.79 41.68
CA VAL A 283 -37.71 20.84 41.87
C VAL A 283 -38.62 20.92 40.66
N ASN A 284 -38.09 20.69 39.47
CA ASN A 284 -38.87 20.73 38.25
C ASN A 284 -38.19 19.95 37.14
N VAL A 285 -38.99 19.34 36.25
CA VAL A 285 -38.51 18.74 34.98
C VAL A 285 -39.29 19.39 33.85
N PHE A 286 -38.58 19.83 32.83
CA PHE A 286 -39.17 20.61 31.73
C PHE A 286 -38.42 20.33 30.42
N THR A 287 -39.08 20.50 29.30
CA THR A 287 -38.53 20.35 27.95
C THR A 287 -37.62 21.54 27.58
N GLY A 288 -36.64 21.31 26.71
CA GLY A 288 -35.65 22.34 26.35
C GLY A 288 -36.22 23.61 25.70
N ASP A 289 -37.43 23.56 25.14
CA ASP A 289 -38.12 24.75 24.63
C ASP A 289 -38.31 25.85 25.70
N LYS A 290 -38.30 25.50 26.98
CA LYS A 290 -38.38 26.42 28.12
C LYS A 290 -37.11 27.28 28.34
N PHE A 291 -36.05 27.00 27.62
CA PHE A 291 -34.87 27.88 27.62
C PHE A 291 -35.02 29.11 26.71
N ALA A 292 -36.11 29.23 26.00
CA ALA A 292 -36.36 30.40 25.11
C ALA A 292 -36.17 31.72 25.87
N GLY A 293 -35.28 32.59 25.36
CA GLY A 293 -34.99 33.89 25.94
C GLY A 293 -34.10 33.92 27.18
N VAL A 294 -33.66 32.76 27.67
CA VAL A 294 -32.75 32.64 28.82
C VAL A 294 -31.34 33.11 28.41
N LYS A 295 -30.74 33.96 29.30
CA LYS A 295 -29.33 34.35 29.20
C LYS A 295 -28.59 34.13 30.50
N TYR A 296 -27.33 33.87 30.40
CA TYR A 296 -26.43 33.63 31.50
C TYR A 296 -25.26 34.61 31.48
N LYS A 297 -24.64 34.83 32.64
CA LYS A 297 -23.41 35.61 32.78
C LYS A 297 -22.19 34.67 32.69
N HIS A 298 -21.21 35.09 31.91
CA HIS A 298 -19.93 34.39 31.85
C HIS A 298 -19.24 34.45 33.23
N VAL A 299 -18.59 33.34 33.62
CA VAL A 299 -18.11 33.16 35.04
C VAL A 299 -16.90 34.02 35.39
N PHE A 300 -16.08 34.42 34.41
CA PHE A 300 -14.89 35.26 34.60
C PHE A 300 -14.65 36.35 33.54
N MET A 301 -15.50 36.36 32.49
CA MET A 301 -15.48 37.44 31.48
C MET A 301 -16.70 38.35 31.68
N ASP A 302 -16.56 39.61 31.40
CA ASP A 302 -17.72 40.56 31.48
C ASP A 302 -18.61 40.45 30.20
N ARG A 303 -19.36 39.35 30.15
CA ARG A 303 -20.21 38.98 29.00
C ARG A 303 -21.49 38.30 29.47
N VAL A 304 -22.59 38.68 28.83
CA VAL A 304 -23.87 37.96 28.93
C VAL A 304 -24.14 37.28 27.60
N ALA A 305 -24.50 36.00 27.62
CA ALA A 305 -24.67 35.17 26.45
C ALA A 305 -25.99 34.39 26.47
N PRO A 306 -26.56 34.05 25.30
CA PRO A 306 -27.82 33.33 25.20
C PRO A 306 -27.68 31.82 25.40
N VAL A 307 -28.78 31.18 25.81
CA VAL A 307 -29.01 29.74 25.61
C VAL A 307 -29.71 29.57 24.25
N ILE A 308 -29.26 28.62 23.45
CA ILE A 308 -29.72 28.40 22.09
C ILE A 308 -30.05 26.93 21.84
N ASP A 309 -30.91 26.60 20.87
CA ASP A 309 -31.12 25.22 20.44
C ASP A 309 -29.95 24.75 19.54
N GLY A 310 -29.46 23.55 19.80
CA GLY A 310 -28.29 23.01 19.11
C GLY A 310 -28.49 21.59 18.58
N PHE A 311 -28.40 21.41 17.27
CA PHE A 311 -28.55 20.12 16.58
C PHE A 311 -27.55 19.05 17.02
N HIS A 312 -26.40 19.43 17.57
CA HIS A 312 -25.28 18.56 17.97
C HIS A 312 -25.32 18.18 19.46
N VAL A 313 -26.32 18.65 20.20
CA VAL A 313 -26.48 18.27 21.63
C VAL A 313 -26.93 16.82 21.70
N THR A 314 -26.20 15.98 22.47
CA THR A 314 -26.52 14.57 22.71
C THR A 314 -26.58 14.27 24.19
N LEU A 315 -27.06 13.06 24.53
CA LEU A 315 -27.10 12.54 25.90
C LEU A 315 -26.10 11.40 26.14
N ASP A 316 -25.18 11.17 25.22
CA ASP A 316 -24.15 10.12 25.35
C ASP A 316 -23.06 10.49 26.35
N ALA A 317 -22.84 11.77 26.58
CA ALA A 317 -21.83 12.31 27.50
C ALA A 317 -22.17 13.73 27.93
N GLY A 318 -21.48 14.21 28.97
CA GLY A 318 -21.61 15.60 29.44
C GLY A 318 -22.81 15.84 30.34
N THR A 319 -23.53 16.92 30.10
CA THR A 319 -24.65 17.40 30.95
C THR A 319 -25.93 17.66 30.16
N GLY A 320 -25.93 17.47 28.85
CA GLY A 320 -27.02 17.89 27.97
C GLY A 320 -27.05 19.41 27.67
N LEU A 321 -26.07 20.16 28.23
CA LEU A 321 -25.82 21.56 27.91
C LEU A 321 -24.38 21.69 27.38
N VAL A 322 -24.20 22.23 26.18
CA VAL A 322 -22.92 22.29 25.49
C VAL A 322 -22.41 23.72 25.45
N HIS A 323 -21.21 23.94 25.95
CA HIS A 323 -20.45 25.16 25.80
C HIS A 323 -20.15 25.48 24.34
N ILE A 324 -20.46 26.66 23.86
CA ILE A 324 -20.23 27.11 22.51
C ILE A 324 -19.14 28.19 22.45
N ALA A 325 -18.08 27.88 21.71
CA ALA A 325 -17.03 28.82 21.32
C ALA A 325 -16.83 28.77 19.80
N PRO A 326 -17.52 29.60 19.02
CA PRO A 326 -17.68 29.42 17.58
C PRO A 326 -16.38 29.33 16.78
N MET A 327 -15.30 29.90 17.27
CA MET A 327 -14.00 29.89 16.58
C MET A 327 -13.21 28.57 16.76
N TYR A 328 -13.68 27.61 17.61
CA TYR A 328 -12.89 26.45 18.02
C TYR A 328 -13.56 25.10 17.83
N GLY A 329 -14.67 25.04 17.10
CA GLY A 329 -15.37 23.82 16.76
C GLY A 329 -16.17 23.98 15.46
N ALA A 330 -16.27 22.90 14.67
CA ALA A 330 -17.03 22.94 13.41
C ALA A 330 -18.52 23.18 13.66
N ASP A 331 -19.11 22.42 14.59
CA ASP A 331 -20.53 22.56 14.96
C ASP A 331 -20.77 23.89 15.66
N ASP A 332 -19.88 24.32 16.56
CA ASP A 332 -19.93 25.63 17.22
C ASP A 332 -19.92 26.78 16.22
N PHE A 333 -19.16 26.68 15.14
CA PHE A 333 -19.07 27.68 14.10
C PHE A 333 -20.37 27.80 13.29
N ILE A 334 -20.95 26.63 12.93
CA ILE A 334 -22.22 26.59 12.19
C ILE A 334 -23.33 27.23 13.01
N ILE A 335 -23.49 26.76 14.25
CA ILE A 335 -24.53 27.25 15.15
C ILE A 335 -24.29 28.73 15.56
N GLY A 336 -23.01 29.09 15.75
CA GLY A 336 -22.62 30.46 16.03
C GLY A 336 -23.02 31.44 14.92
N LYS A 337 -22.95 31.02 13.65
CA LYS A 337 -23.43 31.79 12.50
C LYS A 337 -24.95 31.85 12.46
N GLU A 338 -25.61 30.72 12.70
CA GLU A 338 -27.09 30.62 12.69
C GLU A 338 -27.72 31.58 13.70
N TYR A 339 -27.19 31.60 14.92
CA TYR A 339 -27.68 32.47 15.99
C TYR A 339 -26.96 33.81 16.09
N ASN A 340 -26.08 34.14 15.12
CA ASN A 340 -25.31 35.38 15.07
C ASN A 340 -24.53 35.65 16.38
N LEU A 341 -23.91 34.61 16.94
CA LEU A 341 -23.06 34.72 18.13
C LEU A 341 -21.77 35.46 17.82
N GLU A 342 -21.19 36.09 18.82
CA GLU A 342 -19.89 36.78 18.70
C GLU A 342 -18.78 35.78 18.36
N MET A 343 -18.00 36.08 17.31
CA MET A 343 -16.87 35.23 16.84
C MET A 343 -15.55 35.70 17.47
N ILE A 344 -15.20 35.15 18.64
CA ILE A 344 -14.03 35.58 19.40
C ILE A 344 -12.84 34.69 19.09
N ASN A 345 -11.80 35.26 18.46
CA ASN A 345 -10.51 34.57 18.23
C ASN A 345 -9.52 34.96 19.33
N GLY A 346 -9.54 34.23 20.46
CA GLY A 346 -8.74 34.47 21.64
C GLY A 346 -7.36 33.80 21.66
N ILE A 347 -6.88 33.27 20.53
CA ILE A 347 -5.59 32.56 20.41
C ILE A 347 -4.86 32.99 19.15
N ASP A 348 -3.53 33.07 19.22
CA ASP A 348 -2.66 33.38 18.07
C ASP A 348 -2.21 32.14 17.28
N ASP A 349 -1.35 32.36 16.28
CA ASP A 349 -0.86 31.28 15.41
C ASP A 349 0.06 30.28 16.12
N GLN A 350 0.68 30.70 17.22
CA GLN A 350 1.60 29.90 18.03
C GLN A 350 0.88 29.14 19.15
N GLY A 351 -0.44 29.26 19.25
CA GLY A 351 -1.23 28.62 20.31
C GLY A 351 -1.18 29.35 21.65
N VAL A 352 -0.81 30.62 21.65
CA VAL A 352 -0.78 31.49 22.83
C VAL A 352 -2.07 32.30 22.88
N LEU A 353 -2.72 32.31 24.04
CA LEU A 353 -3.93 33.09 24.26
C LEU A 353 -3.62 34.58 24.22
N ASN A 354 -4.47 35.34 23.55
CA ASN A 354 -4.33 36.81 23.36
C ASN A 354 -5.24 37.62 24.30
N GLU A 355 -5.27 38.93 24.14
CA GLU A 355 -6.03 39.90 24.95
C GLU A 355 -7.52 39.57 25.07
N LEU A 356 -8.12 38.93 24.03
CA LEU A 356 -9.54 38.57 24.03
C LEU A 356 -9.85 37.41 24.98
N SER A 357 -8.82 36.69 25.47
CA SER A 357 -8.93 35.65 26.49
C SER A 357 -8.80 36.21 27.93
N GLY A 358 -8.79 37.54 28.09
CA GLY A 358 -8.80 38.22 29.37
C GLY A 358 -7.66 37.83 30.31
N PRO A 359 -7.91 37.29 31.53
CA PRO A 359 -6.87 37.03 32.52
C PRO A 359 -5.87 35.95 32.08
N PHE A 360 -6.11 35.24 31.02
CA PHE A 360 -5.26 34.15 30.51
C PHE A 360 -4.38 34.58 29.33
N ASN A 361 -4.37 35.86 28.97
CA ASN A 361 -3.49 36.40 27.92
C ASN A 361 -2.02 36.02 28.17
N GLY A 362 -1.32 35.60 27.12
CA GLY A 362 0.09 35.19 27.13
C GLY A 362 0.36 33.74 27.55
N LEU A 363 -0.65 32.98 27.92
CA LEU A 363 -0.49 31.56 28.24
C LEU A 363 -0.62 30.68 26.96
N PHE A 364 0.24 29.69 26.85
CA PHE A 364 0.08 28.63 25.87
C PHE A 364 -1.19 27.80 26.20
N PHE A 365 -1.94 27.33 25.18
CA PHE A 365 -3.25 26.71 25.38
C PHE A 365 -3.26 25.54 26.37
N GLU A 366 -2.16 24.76 26.44
CA GLU A 366 -2.03 23.67 27.39
C GLU A 366 -1.89 24.17 28.82
N ASP A 367 -1.12 25.23 29.06
CA ASP A 367 -0.97 25.87 30.34
C ASP A 367 -2.25 26.59 30.77
N ALA A 368 -2.95 27.14 29.80
CA ALA A 368 -4.25 27.78 30.03
C ALA A 368 -5.32 26.80 30.54
N ASN A 369 -5.30 25.51 30.14
CA ASN A 369 -6.19 24.50 30.71
C ASN A 369 -6.12 24.45 32.25
N LYS A 370 -4.91 24.48 32.79
CA LYS A 370 -4.69 24.48 34.23
C LYS A 370 -5.10 25.81 34.87
N ALA A 371 -4.69 26.94 34.27
CA ALA A 371 -4.98 28.27 34.81
C ALA A 371 -6.49 28.55 34.84
N VAL A 372 -7.23 28.20 33.79
CA VAL A 372 -8.69 28.31 33.73
C VAL A 372 -9.36 27.45 34.81
N THR A 373 -8.93 26.20 34.94
CA THR A 373 -9.48 25.29 35.98
C THR A 373 -9.29 25.82 37.39
N VAL A 374 -8.09 26.32 37.72
CA VAL A 374 -7.80 26.95 39.03
C VAL A 374 -8.70 28.17 39.25
N LYS A 375 -8.87 29.00 38.21
CA LYS A 375 -9.73 30.18 38.31
C LYS A 375 -11.19 29.84 38.58
N LEU A 376 -11.72 28.80 37.94
CA LEU A 376 -13.09 28.31 38.15
C LEU A 376 -13.30 27.77 39.56
N ASP A 377 -12.29 27.11 40.13
CA ASP A 377 -12.32 26.61 41.49
C ASP A 377 -12.31 27.78 42.50
N GLU A 378 -11.43 28.79 42.32
CA GLU A 378 -11.40 30.00 43.11
C GLU A 378 -12.76 30.75 43.15
N LEU A 379 -13.48 30.73 42.02
CA LEU A 379 -14.80 31.35 41.88
C LEU A 379 -15.93 30.47 42.44
N GLY A 380 -15.65 29.25 42.85
CA GLY A 380 -16.64 28.31 43.36
C GLY A 380 -17.69 27.85 42.37
N VAL A 381 -17.35 27.87 41.06
CA VAL A 381 -18.21 27.46 39.95
C VAL A 381 -17.77 26.15 39.31
N LEU A 382 -16.62 25.60 39.70
CA LEU A 382 -16.13 24.29 39.28
C LEU A 382 -16.82 23.21 40.12
N LEU A 383 -17.68 22.41 39.52
CA LEU A 383 -18.37 21.30 40.20
C LEU A 383 -17.51 20.06 40.32
N LYS A 384 -16.77 19.75 39.30
CA LYS A 384 -15.89 18.56 39.20
C LYS A 384 -14.75 18.76 38.24
N LEU A 385 -13.59 18.26 38.62
CA LEU A 385 -12.42 18.04 37.75
C LEU A 385 -12.06 16.56 37.79
N LYS A 386 -11.91 15.94 36.67
CA LYS A 386 -11.27 14.64 36.47
C LYS A 386 -10.35 14.66 35.27
N PHE A 387 -9.52 13.66 35.15
CA PHE A 387 -8.69 13.48 33.95
C PHE A 387 -9.18 12.27 33.17
N ILE A 388 -9.33 12.45 31.88
CA ILE A 388 -9.71 11.37 30.95
C ILE A 388 -8.59 11.09 29.96
N THR A 389 -8.44 9.83 29.58
CA THR A 389 -7.57 9.46 28.47
C THR A 389 -8.44 9.21 27.26
N HIS A 390 -8.15 9.92 26.19
CA HIS A 390 -8.90 9.82 24.94
C HIS A 390 -7.98 9.99 23.75
N SER A 391 -8.43 9.57 22.58
CA SER A 391 -7.74 9.76 21.31
C SER A 391 -7.79 11.22 20.90
N TYR A 392 -6.62 11.86 20.75
CA TYR A 392 -6.49 13.29 20.47
C TYR A 392 -5.67 13.51 19.17
N PRO A 393 -6.07 14.44 18.29
CA PRO A 393 -5.36 14.70 17.04
C PRO A 393 -4.02 15.43 17.30
N HIS A 394 -2.98 14.94 16.62
CA HIS A 394 -1.63 15.48 16.64
C HIS A 394 -1.16 15.77 15.23
N ASP A 395 -0.31 16.74 15.08
CA ASP A 395 0.41 16.99 13.84
C ASP A 395 1.27 15.77 13.49
N TRP A 396 1.03 15.18 12.32
CA TRP A 396 1.68 13.96 11.88
C TRP A 396 3.21 14.04 11.84
N ARG A 397 3.73 15.26 11.74
CA ARG A 397 5.16 15.52 11.59
C ARG A 397 5.85 15.92 12.89
N THR A 398 5.30 16.93 13.56
CA THR A 398 5.86 17.42 14.82
C THR A 398 5.51 16.53 16.01
N LYS A 399 4.51 15.66 15.85
CA LYS A 399 3.95 14.80 16.92
C LYS A 399 3.41 15.59 18.10
N LYS A 400 3.09 16.87 17.91
CA LYS A 400 2.54 17.74 18.91
C LYS A 400 1.02 17.84 18.77
N PRO A 401 0.29 18.08 19.88
CA PRO A 401 -1.16 18.28 19.83
C PRO A 401 -1.53 19.46 18.94
N ILE A 402 -2.62 19.32 18.23
CA ILE A 402 -3.21 20.37 17.42
C ILE A 402 -4.46 20.96 18.10
N ILE A 403 -4.94 22.06 17.56
CA ILE A 403 -6.20 22.68 17.97
C ILE A 403 -7.14 22.84 16.78
N PHE A 404 -8.44 22.98 17.04
CA PHE A 404 -9.37 23.55 16.07
C PHE A 404 -9.37 25.06 16.19
N ARG A 405 -9.27 25.77 15.05
CA ARG A 405 -9.26 27.24 15.01
C ARG A 405 -9.84 27.76 13.72
N ALA A 406 -10.81 28.64 13.79
CA ALA A 406 -11.32 29.32 12.60
C ALA A 406 -10.31 30.37 12.11
N THR A 407 -9.89 30.22 10.87
CA THR A 407 -8.99 31.13 10.16
C THR A 407 -9.51 31.37 8.74
N LYS A 408 -9.09 32.49 8.14
CA LYS A 408 -9.32 32.71 6.71
C LYS A 408 -8.36 31.88 5.90
N GLN A 409 -8.90 30.92 5.16
CA GLN A 409 -8.14 29.95 4.35
C GLN A 409 -8.73 29.86 2.94
N TRP A 410 -7.99 29.28 2.01
CA TRP A 410 -8.47 28.86 0.71
C TRP A 410 -8.97 27.43 0.77
N PHE A 411 -10.17 27.21 0.23
CA PHE A 411 -10.84 25.91 0.23
C PHE A 411 -11.23 25.48 -1.18
N CYS A 412 -11.27 24.16 -1.39
CA CYS A 412 -12.01 23.53 -2.48
C CYS A 412 -13.34 23.00 -1.94
N SER A 413 -14.44 23.39 -2.57
CA SER A 413 -15.78 22.89 -2.24
C SER A 413 -15.94 21.46 -2.72
N ILE A 414 -16.07 20.52 -1.79
CA ILE A 414 -16.36 19.11 -2.11
C ILE A 414 -17.84 18.91 -2.38
N ASP A 415 -18.73 19.61 -1.69
CA ASP A 415 -20.18 19.47 -1.84
C ASP A 415 -20.64 19.65 -3.30
N LYS A 416 -20.01 20.55 -4.04
CA LYS A 416 -20.37 20.81 -5.45
C LYS A 416 -20.03 19.68 -6.42
N ILE A 417 -19.11 18.78 -6.06
CA ILE A 417 -18.65 17.69 -6.92
C ILE A 417 -18.80 16.30 -6.26
N ARG A 418 -19.35 16.23 -5.05
CA ARG A 418 -19.49 14.98 -4.28
C ARG A 418 -20.21 13.87 -5.05
N GLU A 419 -21.33 14.21 -5.67
CA GLU A 419 -22.10 13.23 -6.45
C GLU A 419 -21.31 12.67 -7.63
N ASP A 420 -20.55 13.51 -8.33
CA ASP A 420 -19.72 13.10 -9.44
C ASP A 420 -18.56 12.20 -8.98
N LEU A 421 -17.92 12.55 -7.85
CA LEU A 421 -16.88 11.71 -7.23
C LEU A 421 -17.41 10.32 -6.88
N LEU A 422 -18.58 10.23 -6.22
CA LEU A 422 -19.19 8.96 -5.83
C LEU A 422 -19.61 8.13 -7.04
N LYS A 423 -20.18 8.74 -8.08
CA LYS A 423 -20.52 8.05 -9.33
C LYS A 423 -19.31 7.47 -10.04
N GLU A 424 -18.18 8.20 -10.08
CA GLU A 424 -16.94 7.70 -10.66
C GLU A 424 -16.43 6.46 -9.89
N LEU A 425 -16.43 6.50 -8.55
CA LEU A 425 -16.02 5.38 -7.73
C LEU A 425 -16.91 4.13 -7.89
N GLU A 426 -18.21 4.33 -8.06
CA GLU A 426 -19.16 3.23 -8.21
C GLU A 426 -19.08 2.55 -9.58
N ASN A 427 -18.93 3.35 -10.67
CA ASN A 427 -19.18 2.88 -12.02
C ASN A 427 -17.92 2.71 -12.87
N ASN A 428 -16.84 3.46 -12.58
CA ASN A 428 -15.69 3.58 -13.49
C ASN A 428 -14.35 3.16 -12.87
N VAL A 429 -14.31 2.90 -11.56
CA VAL A 429 -13.11 2.42 -10.87
C VAL A 429 -13.28 0.99 -10.42
N LYS A 430 -12.40 0.11 -10.87
CA LYS A 430 -12.32 -1.28 -10.41
C LYS A 430 -11.42 -1.36 -9.17
N PHE A 431 -11.99 -1.82 -8.06
CA PHE A 431 -11.25 -2.06 -6.83
C PHE A 431 -10.89 -3.55 -6.72
N HIS A 432 -9.67 -3.83 -6.28
CA HIS A 432 -9.22 -5.20 -6.02
C HIS A 432 -9.48 -5.67 -4.57
N THR A 433 -10.01 -4.78 -3.72
CA THR A 433 -10.48 -5.10 -2.37
C THR A 433 -11.83 -4.42 -2.11
N GLU A 434 -12.83 -5.17 -1.67
CA GLU A 434 -14.16 -4.63 -1.36
C GLU A 434 -14.12 -3.62 -0.18
N TRP A 435 -13.30 -3.90 0.82
CA TRP A 435 -13.12 -2.99 1.96
C TRP A 435 -12.51 -1.65 1.51
N GLY A 436 -11.61 -1.67 0.55
CA GLY A 436 -11.00 -0.45 -0.02
C GLY A 436 -12.01 0.42 -0.74
N LYS A 437 -12.90 -0.18 -1.54
CA LYS A 437 -14.02 0.53 -2.19
C LYS A 437 -14.89 1.24 -1.15
N LYS A 438 -15.35 0.48 -0.14
CA LYS A 438 -16.20 1.02 0.92
C LYS A 438 -15.51 2.14 1.70
N ARG A 439 -14.21 1.98 1.98
CA ARG A 439 -13.42 2.98 2.72
C ARG A 439 -13.31 4.30 1.94
N LEU A 440 -12.94 4.27 0.68
CA LEU A 440 -12.81 5.48 -0.14
C LEU A 440 -14.18 6.14 -0.36
N TYR A 441 -15.22 5.34 -0.62
CA TYR A 441 -16.58 5.84 -0.76
C TYR A 441 -17.04 6.63 0.48
N ASN A 442 -16.92 6.04 1.67
CA ASN A 442 -17.31 6.70 2.92
C ASN A 442 -16.47 7.96 3.17
N MET A 443 -15.16 7.93 2.90
CA MET A 443 -14.29 9.08 3.04
C MET A 443 -14.70 10.25 2.13
N ILE A 444 -15.18 10.00 0.93
CA ILE A 444 -15.70 11.06 0.04
C ILE A 444 -17.10 11.49 0.46
N HIS A 445 -17.95 10.54 0.85
CA HIS A 445 -19.32 10.83 1.29
C HIS A 445 -19.36 11.81 2.47
N ASP A 446 -18.50 11.58 3.46
CA ASP A 446 -18.47 12.34 4.71
C ASP A 446 -17.47 13.52 4.68
N ARG A 447 -16.74 13.70 3.58
CA ARG A 447 -15.68 14.71 3.48
C ARG A 447 -16.25 16.13 3.46
N GLY A 448 -15.73 16.99 4.33
CA GLY A 448 -15.93 18.43 4.26
C GLY A 448 -15.08 19.10 3.16
N ASP A 449 -15.18 20.43 3.05
CA ASP A 449 -14.35 21.21 2.13
C ASP A 449 -12.86 20.98 2.40
N TRP A 450 -12.08 20.90 1.33
CA TRP A 450 -10.64 20.71 1.43
C TRP A 450 -9.93 22.04 1.64
N CYS A 451 -9.32 22.26 2.81
CA CYS A 451 -8.45 23.39 3.06
C CYS A 451 -7.14 23.23 2.27
N ILE A 452 -6.95 24.09 1.25
CA ILE A 452 -5.81 24.02 0.33
C ILE A 452 -4.62 24.83 0.84
N SER A 453 -4.83 25.97 1.49
CA SER A 453 -3.77 26.89 1.87
C SER A 453 -2.95 26.41 3.06
N ARG A 454 -1.62 26.64 2.98
CA ARG A 454 -0.65 26.39 4.05
C ARG A 454 0.22 27.60 4.27
N GLN A 455 0.46 27.98 5.52
CA GLN A 455 1.31 29.09 5.93
C GLN A 455 2.79 28.66 5.94
N ARG A 456 3.29 28.29 4.75
CA ARG A 456 4.61 27.70 4.51
C ARG A 456 5.35 28.43 3.39
N VAL A 457 6.65 28.14 3.27
CA VAL A 457 7.51 28.75 2.24
C VAL A 457 7.86 27.75 1.13
N TRP A 458 8.07 26.46 1.50
CA TRP A 458 8.49 25.42 0.56
C TRP A 458 7.28 24.67 -0.02
N GLY A 459 6.79 25.13 -1.15
CA GLY A 459 5.68 24.56 -1.91
C GLY A 459 5.31 25.45 -3.08
N VAL A 460 4.26 25.04 -3.82
CA VAL A 460 3.73 25.79 -4.94
C VAL A 460 2.82 26.90 -4.40
N PRO A 461 3.09 28.17 -4.66
CA PRO A 461 2.25 29.27 -4.16
C PRO A 461 0.86 29.26 -4.79
N ILE A 462 -0.14 29.72 -4.05
CA ILE A 462 -1.50 29.93 -4.55
C ILE A 462 -1.50 31.13 -5.51
N PRO A 463 -1.93 30.97 -6.78
CA PRO A 463 -1.77 31.97 -7.84
C PRO A 463 -2.82 33.09 -7.78
N ILE A 464 -2.98 33.70 -6.62
CA ILE A 464 -4.01 34.74 -6.35
C ILE A 464 -3.33 36.08 -6.06
N PHE A 465 -3.91 37.11 -6.60
CA PHE A 465 -3.56 38.51 -6.30
C PHE A 465 -4.72 39.19 -5.58
N TYR A 466 -4.41 40.31 -4.92
CA TYR A 466 -5.37 41.14 -4.21
C TYR A 466 -5.34 42.57 -4.74
N ASN A 467 -6.51 43.15 -4.84
CA ASN A 467 -6.71 44.55 -5.15
C ASN A 467 -6.38 45.45 -3.94
N GLU A 468 -6.35 46.76 -4.16
CA GLU A 468 -6.11 47.77 -3.11
C GLU A 468 -7.14 47.74 -1.99
N ASP A 469 -8.38 47.34 -2.30
CA ASP A 469 -9.46 47.19 -1.32
C ASP A 469 -9.43 45.82 -0.57
N GLY A 470 -8.45 45.01 -0.87
CA GLY A 470 -8.26 43.65 -0.28
C GLY A 470 -9.13 42.57 -0.92
N SER A 471 -9.87 42.88 -1.99
CA SER A 471 -10.63 41.86 -2.72
C SER A 471 -9.73 40.98 -3.55
N GLU A 472 -10.11 39.68 -3.63
CA GLU A 472 -9.36 38.64 -4.34
C GLU A 472 -9.52 38.75 -5.87
N ILE A 473 -8.44 38.56 -6.62
CA ILE A 473 -8.45 38.45 -8.08
C ILE A 473 -8.48 36.97 -8.43
N VAL A 474 -9.68 36.40 -8.56
CA VAL A 474 -9.93 35.03 -8.98
C VAL A 474 -10.22 35.03 -10.48
N ASP A 475 -9.19 35.14 -11.29
CA ASP A 475 -9.27 35.31 -12.74
C ASP A 475 -8.49 34.18 -13.44
N TYR A 476 -9.20 33.44 -14.30
CA TYR A 476 -8.63 32.29 -15.01
C TYR A 476 -7.44 32.68 -15.89
N ASP A 477 -7.54 33.77 -16.66
CA ASP A 477 -6.45 34.16 -17.58
C ASP A 477 -5.22 34.67 -16.82
N VAL A 478 -5.42 35.33 -15.68
CA VAL A 478 -4.33 35.72 -14.77
C VAL A 478 -3.61 34.48 -14.21
N MET A 479 -4.37 33.47 -13.76
CA MET A 479 -3.78 32.22 -13.25
C MET A 479 -3.03 31.46 -14.35
N MET A 480 -3.59 31.38 -15.55
CA MET A 480 -2.90 30.77 -16.70
C MET A 480 -1.62 31.51 -17.08
N HIS A 481 -1.59 32.84 -16.96
CA HIS A 481 -0.36 33.60 -17.12
C HIS A 481 0.69 33.25 -16.06
N VAL A 482 0.26 33.03 -14.79
CA VAL A 482 1.16 32.53 -13.73
C VAL A 482 1.70 31.15 -14.06
N ALA A 483 0.85 30.24 -14.60
CA ALA A 483 1.28 28.92 -15.06
C ALA A 483 2.39 29.04 -16.13
N ASP A 484 2.25 29.95 -17.10
CA ASP A 484 3.27 30.20 -18.13
C ASP A 484 4.59 30.74 -17.53
N LEU A 485 4.49 31.60 -16.50
CA LEU A 485 5.65 32.09 -15.78
C LEU A 485 6.37 30.94 -15.04
N PHE A 486 5.61 30.04 -14.39
CA PHE A 486 6.19 28.89 -13.69
C PHE A 486 6.80 27.89 -14.66
N ARG A 487 6.18 27.63 -15.81
CA ARG A 487 6.74 26.78 -16.88
C ARG A 487 8.08 27.30 -17.38
N LYS A 488 8.25 28.63 -17.41
CA LYS A 488 9.47 29.26 -17.88
C LYS A 488 10.56 29.36 -16.80
N TYR A 489 10.16 29.77 -15.60
CA TYR A 489 11.10 30.18 -14.55
C TYR A 489 11.05 29.28 -13.28
N GLY A 490 10.06 28.42 -13.10
CA GLY A 490 9.74 27.74 -11.85
C GLY A 490 9.00 28.64 -10.85
N SER A 491 8.48 28.04 -9.77
CA SER A 491 7.67 28.75 -8.78
C SER A 491 8.44 29.76 -7.92
N ASN A 492 9.77 29.69 -7.90
CA ASN A 492 10.62 30.67 -7.18
C ASN A 492 10.39 32.10 -7.65
N VAL A 493 10.04 32.29 -8.94
CA VAL A 493 9.71 33.61 -9.50
C VAL A 493 8.61 34.34 -8.72
N TRP A 494 7.69 33.60 -8.07
CA TRP A 494 6.64 34.18 -7.24
C TRP A 494 7.20 34.92 -6.02
N PHE A 495 8.28 34.41 -5.43
CA PHE A 495 8.90 34.99 -4.24
C PHE A 495 9.97 36.03 -4.58
N GLU A 496 10.53 35.98 -5.78
CA GLU A 496 11.57 36.90 -6.25
C GLU A 496 11.01 38.22 -6.81
N LYS A 497 9.76 38.21 -7.29
CA LYS A 497 9.17 39.39 -7.98
C LYS A 497 7.98 39.97 -7.23
N GLU A 498 7.73 41.25 -7.44
CA GLU A 498 6.56 41.96 -6.95
C GLU A 498 5.28 41.57 -7.73
N ALA A 499 4.10 41.73 -7.10
CA ALA A 499 2.82 41.39 -7.70
C ALA A 499 2.61 41.98 -9.10
N LYS A 500 2.94 43.26 -9.28
CA LYS A 500 2.81 43.98 -10.56
C LYS A 500 3.63 43.36 -11.70
N ASP A 501 4.77 42.71 -11.38
CA ASP A 501 5.67 42.11 -12.36
C ASP A 501 5.25 40.69 -12.73
N LEU A 502 4.38 40.08 -11.92
CA LEU A 502 3.81 38.75 -12.11
C LEU A 502 2.45 38.77 -12.79
N LEU A 503 1.76 39.93 -12.81
CA LEU A 503 0.52 40.13 -13.53
C LEU A 503 0.75 40.28 -15.04
N PRO A 504 -0.25 39.95 -15.90
CA PRO A 504 -0.15 40.21 -17.33
C PRO A 504 0.20 41.69 -17.61
N LYS A 505 1.02 41.90 -18.62
CA LYS A 505 1.45 43.28 -18.96
C LYS A 505 0.27 44.19 -19.27
N GLY A 506 0.18 45.29 -18.53
CA GLY A 506 -0.91 46.26 -18.68
C GLY A 506 -2.22 45.84 -17.99
N TYR A 507 -2.17 44.87 -17.08
CA TYR A 507 -3.34 44.49 -16.29
C TYR A 507 -3.88 45.65 -15.46
N THR A 508 -5.18 45.85 -15.47
CA THR A 508 -5.90 46.87 -14.69
C THR A 508 -7.13 46.25 -14.04
N ASN A 509 -7.50 46.76 -12.88
CA ASN A 509 -8.72 46.33 -12.19
C ASN A 509 -9.37 47.54 -11.54
N PRO A 510 -10.70 47.75 -11.66
CA PRO A 510 -11.41 48.88 -11.04
C PRO A 510 -11.25 48.95 -9.52
N ALA A 511 -11.03 47.85 -8.83
CA ALA A 511 -10.79 47.78 -7.39
C ALA A 511 -9.35 48.16 -7.01
N SER A 512 -8.45 48.38 -7.99
CA SER A 512 -7.09 48.87 -7.83
C SER A 512 -6.88 50.12 -8.70
N PRO A 513 -7.53 51.26 -8.38
CA PRO A 513 -7.51 52.47 -9.22
C PRO A 513 -6.11 53.07 -9.37
N ASN A 514 -5.20 52.86 -8.42
CA ASN A 514 -3.82 53.34 -8.46
C ASN A 514 -2.83 52.29 -9.03
N GLY A 515 -3.34 51.12 -9.43
CA GLY A 515 -2.51 50.04 -9.98
C GLY A 515 -1.64 49.32 -8.95
N ASN A 516 -2.00 49.37 -7.66
CA ASN A 516 -1.31 48.65 -6.62
C ASN A 516 -1.97 47.29 -6.43
N PHE A 517 -1.15 46.26 -6.39
CA PHE A 517 -1.60 44.87 -6.17
C PHE A 517 -0.68 44.22 -5.16
N THR A 518 -1.24 43.30 -4.39
CA THR A 518 -0.48 42.38 -3.57
C THR A 518 -0.73 40.94 -4.04
N LYS A 519 0.03 39.98 -3.56
CA LYS A 519 -0.08 38.56 -3.94
C LYS A 519 -0.31 37.71 -2.71
N GLU A 520 -0.87 36.53 -2.90
CA GLU A 520 -1.04 35.56 -1.84
C GLU A 520 0.36 35.06 -1.36
N GLU A 521 0.49 34.90 -0.06
CA GLU A 521 1.73 34.44 0.59
C GLU A 521 1.70 32.94 0.92
N ASP A 522 0.50 32.36 1.00
CA ASP A 522 0.30 30.95 1.30
C ASP A 522 0.65 30.07 0.09
N ILE A 523 1.13 28.85 0.40
CA ILE A 523 1.35 27.80 -0.59
C ILE A 523 0.19 26.81 -0.60
N MET A 524 0.10 26.00 -1.65
CA MET A 524 -0.85 24.91 -1.72
C MET A 524 -0.46 23.76 -0.80
N ASP A 525 -1.43 23.01 -0.35
CA ASP A 525 -1.28 21.71 0.30
C ASP A 525 -0.47 20.77 -0.59
N VAL A 526 0.51 20.06 -0.04
CA VAL A 526 1.34 19.08 -0.77
C VAL A 526 0.48 17.98 -1.43
N TRP A 527 -0.67 17.65 -0.87
CA TRP A 527 -1.62 16.71 -1.48
C TRP A 527 -2.27 17.26 -2.77
N PHE A 528 -2.22 18.57 -2.99
CA PHE A 528 -2.60 19.15 -4.27
C PHE A 528 -1.50 18.91 -5.33
N ASP A 529 -0.23 18.98 -4.93
CA ASP A 529 0.92 18.70 -5.81
C ASP A 529 0.82 17.26 -6.34
N SER A 530 0.81 16.29 -5.42
CA SER A 530 0.69 14.87 -5.80
C SER A 530 -0.65 14.54 -6.44
N GLY A 531 -1.74 15.19 -6.00
CA GLY A 531 -3.09 15.02 -6.55
C GLY A 531 -3.25 15.50 -7.99
N SER A 532 -2.37 16.40 -8.47
CA SER A 532 -2.37 16.92 -9.85
C SER A 532 -1.36 16.23 -10.78
N THR A 533 -0.60 15.23 -10.30
CA THR A 533 0.44 14.55 -11.09
C THR A 533 -0.09 13.86 -12.35
N TRP A 534 -1.34 13.44 -12.37
CA TRP A 534 -1.98 12.93 -13.59
C TRP A 534 -1.93 13.97 -14.72
N ASN A 535 -2.11 15.27 -14.43
CA ASN A 535 -2.00 16.35 -15.42
C ASN A 535 -0.55 16.62 -15.80
N GLY A 536 0.34 16.67 -14.82
CA GLY A 536 1.78 16.93 -15.01
C GLY A 536 2.56 15.78 -15.66
N VAL A 537 2.05 14.55 -15.62
CA VAL A 537 2.72 13.38 -16.20
C VAL A 537 1.93 12.82 -17.39
N LEU A 538 0.68 12.39 -17.19
CA LEU A 538 -0.07 11.71 -18.24
C LEU A 538 -0.42 12.69 -19.37
N ILE A 539 -1.03 13.81 -19.04
CA ILE A 539 -1.45 14.79 -20.05
C ILE A 539 -0.24 15.50 -20.66
N GLU A 540 0.74 15.93 -19.84
CA GLU A 540 1.95 16.61 -20.33
C GLU A 540 2.72 15.78 -21.35
N GLN A 541 2.84 14.48 -21.11
CA GLN A 541 3.60 13.57 -21.96
C GLN A 541 2.75 12.87 -23.03
N GLY A 542 1.47 13.22 -23.16
CA GLY A 542 0.56 12.60 -24.15
C GLY A 542 0.29 11.12 -23.88
N LEU A 543 0.36 10.69 -22.63
CA LEU A 543 0.06 9.32 -22.18
C LEU A 543 -1.45 9.10 -22.02
N PRO A 544 -1.92 7.85 -22.03
CA PRO A 544 -3.32 7.53 -21.78
C PRO A 544 -3.85 8.10 -20.46
N TYR A 545 -5.03 8.70 -20.51
CA TYR A 545 -5.77 9.17 -19.34
C TYR A 545 -7.23 8.65 -19.39
N PRO A 546 -7.77 8.07 -18.32
CA PRO A 546 -7.12 7.74 -17.05
C PRO A 546 -5.96 6.72 -17.20
N SER A 547 -5.04 6.69 -16.22
CA SER A 547 -4.04 5.61 -16.13
C SER A 547 -4.74 4.26 -15.91
N ASP A 548 -4.06 3.17 -16.27
CA ASP A 548 -4.66 1.84 -16.09
C ASP A 548 -4.71 1.44 -14.62
N MET A 549 -3.70 1.82 -13.82
CA MET A 549 -3.61 1.42 -12.42
C MET A 549 -2.96 2.46 -11.51
N TYR A 550 -3.52 2.60 -10.28
CA TYR A 550 -2.86 3.11 -9.09
C TYR A 550 -2.66 1.95 -8.10
N LEU A 551 -1.44 1.79 -7.61
CA LEU A 551 -1.09 0.76 -6.61
C LEU A 551 -0.29 1.39 -5.49
N GLU A 552 -0.87 1.50 -4.29
CA GLU A 552 -0.22 2.12 -3.12
C GLU A 552 -0.65 1.44 -1.80
N GLY A 553 -0.08 1.91 -0.69
CA GLY A 553 -0.49 1.51 0.65
C GLY A 553 -1.92 1.92 1.00
N SER A 554 -2.53 1.22 1.93
CA SER A 554 -3.92 1.45 2.39
C SER A 554 -4.12 2.80 3.10
N ASP A 555 -3.06 3.46 3.54
CA ASP A 555 -3.07 4.83 4.05
C ASP A 555 -3.42 5.85 2.96
N GLN A 556 -3.17 5.53 1.68
CA GLN A 556 -3.41 6.43 0.56
C GLN A 556 -4.90 6.62 0.21
N TYR A 557 -5.81 5.87 0.81
CA TYR A 557 -7.24 6.17 0.75
C TYR A 557 -7.56 7.55 1.35
N ARG A 558 -6.79 7.97 2.35
CA ARG A 558 -6.89 9.31 2.94
C ARG A 558 -5.93 10.32 2.28
N GLY A 559 -4.94 9.85 1.52
CA GLY A 559 -3.92 10.65 0.85
C GLY A 559 -4.13 10.75 -0.66
N TRP A 560 -3.21 10.17 -1.43
CA TRP A 560 -3.10 10.34 -2.88
C TRP A 560 -4.28 9.80 -3.68
N PHE A 561 -4.87 8.65 -3.30
CA PHE A 561 -6.08 8.14 -3.97
C PHE A 561 -7.23 9.14 -3.92
N ASN A 562 -7.35 9.85 -2.80
CA ASN A 562 -8.40 10.82 -2.55
C ASN A 562 -8.11 12.16 -3.26
N SER A 563 -6.93 12.75 -3.08
CA SER A 563 -6.56 14.03 -3.69
C SER A 563 -6.51 13.95 -5.22
N SER A 564 -5.95 12.87 -5.79
CA SER A 564 -5.98 12.62 -7.24
C SER A 564 -7.39 12.50 -7.79
N LEU A 565 -8.28 11.80 -7.08
CA LEU A 565 -9.68 11.65 -7.47
C LEU A 565 -10.38 13.02 -7.53
N ILE A 566 -10.22 13.83 -6.47
CA ILE A 566 -10.83 15.17 -6.39
C ILE A 566 -10.34 16.05 -7.54
N CYS A 567 -9.03 16.17 -7.72
CA CYS A 567 -8.45 16.99 -8.79
C CYS A 567 -8.85 16.48 -10.18
N GLY A 568 -8.81 15.16 -10.39
CA GLY A 568 -9.15 14.54 -11.68
C GLY A 568 -10.61 14.76 -12.05
N VAL A 569 -11.54 14.43 -11.16
CA VAL A 569 -12.99 14.60 -11.39
C VAL A 569 -13.37 16.10 -11.49
N ALA A 570 -12.82 16.94 -10.63
CA ALA A 570 -13.08 18.39 -10.67
C ALA A 570 -12.73 19.00 -12.04
N VAL A 571 -11.63 18.58 -12.66
CA VAL A 571 -11.16 19.14 -13.95
C VAL A 571 -11.77 18.41 -15.14
N THR A 572 -11.69 17.07 -15.16
CA THR A 572 -12.00 16.25 -16.34
C THR A 572 -13.35 15.55 -16.29
N GLY A 573 -13.98 15.47 -15.12
CA GLY A 573 -15.19 14.67 -14.88
C GLY A 573 -14.92 13.17 -14.77
N LYS A 574 -13.65 12.73 -14.70
CA LYS A 574 -13.24 11.32 -14.64
C LYS A 574 -12.22 11.08 -13.53
N ALA A 575 -12.32 9.93 -12.87
CA ALA A 575 -11.25 9.45 -12.00
C ALA A 575 -9.95 9.28 -12.80
N PRO A 576 -8.76 9.62 -12.23
CA PRO A 576 -7.49 9.54 -12.96
C PRO A 576 -6.93 8.12 -13.07
N TYR A 577 -7.63 7.12 -12.59
CA TYR A 577 -7.26 5.70 -12.59
C TYR A 577 -8.46 4.81 -12.92
N LYS A 578 -8.21 3.69 -13.64
CA LYS A 578 -9.21 2.67 -13.95
C LYS A 578 -9.28 1.57 -12.89
N GLU A 579 -8.10 1.15 -12.40
CA GLU A 579 -7.99 0.12 -11.37
C GLU A 579 -7.26 0.66 -10.15
N LEU A 580 -7.72 0.27 -8.97
CA LEU A 580 -7.12 0.64 -7.70
C LEU A 580 -6.76 -0.61 -6.91
N VAL A 581 -5.46 -0.78 -6.67
CA VAL A 581 -4.89 -1.85 -5.86
C VAL A 581 -4.28 -1.23 -4.60
N SER A 582 -4.57 -1.79 -3.45
CA SER A 582 -3.97 -1.35 -2.19
C SER A 582 -3.29 -2.49 -1.45
N HIS A 583 -2.20 -2.17 -0.76
CA HIS A 583 -1.50 -3.09 0.12
C HIS A 583 -1.55 -2.62 1.58
N GLY A 584 -1.43 -3.56 2.51
CA GLY A 584 -1.35 -3.27 3.94
C GLY A 584 0.02 -2.71 4.36
N PHE A 585 0.18 -2.52 5.66
CA PHE A 585 1.44 -2.09 6.27
C PHE A 585 2.40 -3.26 6.45
N THR A 586 3.69 -2.92 6.55
CA THR A 586 4.72 -3.88 6.94
C THR A 586 4.97 -3.78 8.43
N LEU A 587 4.85 -4.90 9.13
CA LEU A 587 4.98 -5.04 10.58
C LEU A 587 6.19 -5.93 10.90
N ASP A 588 6.71 -5.82 12.13
CA ASP A 588 7.72 -6.75 12.62
C ASP A 588 7.17 -8.17 12.82
N GLY A 589 7.99 -9.13 13.18
CA GLY A 589 7.58 -10.51 13.41
C GLY A 589 6.52 -10.69 14.50
N ASN A 590 6.39 -9.75 15.42
CA ASN A 590 5.40 -9.73 16.50
C ASN A 590 4.10 -9.01 16.12
N GLY A 591 4.06 -8.40 14.94
CA GLY A 591 2.90 -7.63 14.47
C GLY A 591 2.87 -6.18 14.95
N ASN A 592 4.02 -5.64 15.38
CA ASN A 592 4.12 -4.25 15.77
C ASN A 592 4.60 -3.38 14.61
N LYS A 593 4.13 -2.13 14.58
CA LYS A 593 4.64 -1.12 13.65
C LYS A 593 6.14 -0.89 13.89
N MET A 594 6.92 -0.88 12.82
CA MET A 594 8.35 -0.63 12.92
C MET A 594 8.67 0.83 13.22
N SER A 595 9.54 1.07 14.20
CA SER A 595 10.02 2.41 14.54
C SER A 595 11.47 2.37 15.06
N LYS A 596 12.20 3.47 14.88
CA LYS A 596 13.56 3.60 15.41
C LYS A 596 13.60 3.52 16.94
N SER A 597 12.56 4.03 17.60
CA SER A 597 12.45 4.00 19.06
C SER A 597 12.27 2.59 19.63
N LEU A 598 11.62 1.68 18.89
CA LEU A 598 11.48 0.27 19.27
C LEU A 598 12.67 -0.60 18.85
N GLY A 599 13.56 -0.07 18.00
CA GLY A 599 14.71 -0.81 17.49
C GLY A 599 14.39 -2.02 16.61
N ASN A 600 13.16 -2.09 16.08
CA ASN A 600 12.62 -3.20 15.28
C ASN A 600 12.60 -2.92 13.76
N VAL A 601 13.30 -1.87 13.31
CA VAL A 601 13.31 -1.47 11.90
C VAL A 601 14.15 -2.42 11.06
N ILE A 602 13.57 -2.98 10.01
CA ILE A 602 14.25 -3.76 8.99
C ILE A 602 14.56 -2.84 7.80
N VAL A 603 15.84 -2.75 7.44
CA VAL A 603 16.35 -1.87 6.38
C VAL A 603 16.46 -2.65 5.06
N PRO A 604 15.80 -2.23 3.97
CA PRO A 604 15.88 -2.93 2.68
C PRO A 604 17.30 -3.14 2.16
N ALA A 605 18.17 -2.15 2.28
CA ALA A 605 19.56 -2.25 1.84
C ALA A 605 20.35 -3.37 2.57
N ASP A 606 20.07 -3.59 3.86
CA ASP A 606 20.68 -4.69 4.61
C ASP A 606 20.15 -6.04 4.15
N MET A 607 18.84 -6.13 3.86
CA MET A 607 18.23 -7.34 3.32
C MET A 607 18.83 -7.72 1.96
N VAL A 608 18.98 -6.75 1.05
CA VAL A 608 19.61 -6.96 -0.27
C VAL A 608 21.08 -7.35 -0.10
N ARG A 609 21.81 -6.67 0.79
CA ARG A 609 23.23 -6.98 1.06
C ARG A 609 23.46 -8.37 1.64
N LEU A 610 22.54 -8.84 2.49
CA LEU A 610 22.67 -10.13 3.17
C LEU A 610 22.08 -11.30 2.37
N HIS A 611 21.04 -11.07 1.59
CA HIS A 611 20.24 -12.14 0.99
C HIS A 611 20.05 -12.01 -0.52
N GLY A 612 20.24 -10.81 -1.09
CA GLY A 612 19.87 -10.46 -2.46
C GLY A 612 18.42 -9.99 -2.58
N SER A 613 18.14 -9.26 -3.64
CA SER A 613 16.79 -8.72 -3.90
C SER A 613 15.79 -9.81 -4.26
N ASP A 614 16.19 -10.86 -4.98
CA ASP A 614 15.29 -11.96 -5.35
C ASP A 614 14.68 -12.65 -4.11
N ILE A 615 15.41 -12.76 -2.98
CA ILE A 615 14.85 -13.27 -1.72
C ILE A 615 13.81 -12.32 -1.14
N LEU A 616 14.08 -11.02 -1.12
CA LEU A 616 13.12 -10.04 -0.64
C LEU A 616 11.87 -10.00 -1.52
N ARG A 617 12.03 -10.08 -2.84
CA ARG A 617 10.93 -10.15 -3.81
C ARG A 617 10.11 -11.43 -3.62
N LEU A 618 10.76 -12.56 -3.39
CA LEU A 618 10.05 -13.82 -3.10
C LEU A 618 9.28 -13.77 -1.77
N TRP A 619 9.81 -13.06 -0.75
CA TRP A 619 9.06 -12.78 0.48
C TRP A 619 7.79 -11.98 0.17
N VAL A 620 7.88 -10.90 -0.60
CA VAL A 620 6.69 -10.11 -0.99
C VAL A 620 5.67 -11.01 -1.69
N ALA A 621 6.10 -11.84 -2.64
CA ALA A 621 5.20 -12.77 -3.35
C ALA A 621 4.60 -13.83 -2.42
N SER A 622 5.26 -14.21 -1.33
CA SER A 622 4.77 -15.21 -0.39
C SER A 622 3.66 -14.72 0.55
N THR A 623 3.42 -13.41 0.59
CA THR A 623 2.49 -12.75 1.53
C THR A 623 1.16 -12.43 0.87
N ASP A 624 0.08 -12.37 1.66
CA ASP A 624 -1.14 -11.70 1.27
C ASP A 624 -0.98 -10.19 1.47
N TYR A 625 -0.55 -9.50 0.43
CA TYR A 625 -0.25 -8.08 0.48
C TYR A 625 -1.49 -7.19 0.68
N THR A 626 -2.70 -7.72 0.49
CA THR A 626 -3.94 -6.96 0.67
C THR A 626 -4.24 -6.65 2.13
N GLU A 627 -3.57 -7.35 3.04
CA GLU A 627 -3.60 -7.18 4.48
C GLU A 627 -2.24 -6.71 5.02
N ASP A 628 -2.15 -6.41 6.31
CA ASP A 628 -0.88 -6.09 6.95
C ASP A 628 0.04 -7.32 6.96
N VAL A 629 1.28 -7.14 6.53
CA VAL A 629 2.24 -8.23 6.38
C VAL A 629 3.36 -8.16 7.41
N ARG A 630 3.81 -9.32 7.86
CA ARG A 630 4.94 -9.44 8.79
C ARG A 630 6.23 -9.78 8.08
N ILE A 631 7.33 -9.26 8.60
CA ILE A 631 8.69 -9.64 8.18
C ILE A 631 9.54 -9.93 9.41
N SER A 632 10.30 -11.03 9.35
CA SER A 632 11.26 -11.44 10.39
C SER A 632 12.33 -12.34 9.78
N ASP A 633 13.43 -12.53 10.49
CA ASP A 633 14.51 -13.45 10.07
C ASP A 633 14.00 -14.88 9.86
N ASP A 634 13.05 -15.35 10.67
CA ASP A 634 12.49 -16.70 10.52
C ASP A 634 11.62 -16.83 9.27
N LEU A 635 10.81 -15.82 8.93
CA LEU A 635 10.07 -15.82 7.69
C LEU A 635 11.00 -15.77 6.47
N ILE A 636 12.06 -14.98 6.53
CA ILE A 636 13.08 -14.94 5.47
C ILE A 636 13.80 -16.29 5.33
N LYS A 637 14.10 -17.01 6.42
CA LYS A 637 14.65 -18.36 6.36
C LYS A 637 13.72 -19.33 5.63
N GLN A 638 12.40 -19.28 5.90
CA GLN A 638 11.41 -20.12 5.20
C GLN A 638 11.39 -19.83 3.69
N VAL A 639 11.40 -18.55 3.32
CA VAL A 639 11.46 -18.12 1.91
C VAL A 639 12.75 -18.61 1.24
N LYS A 640 13.88 -18.54 1.93
CA LYS A 640 15.17 -19.07 1.44
C LYS A 640 15.14 -20.58 1.20
N GLU A 641 14.41 -21.35 2.02
CA GLU A 641 14.23 -22.79 1.78
C GLU A 641 13.38 -23.04 0.51
N SER A 642 12.31 -22.29 0.28
CA SER A 642 11.55 -22.35 -0.97
C SER A 642 12.44 -22.01 -2.17
N TYR A 643 13.20 -20.94 -2.08
CA TYR A 643 14.15 -20.53 -3.13
C TYR A 643 15.21 -21.63 -3.40
N ARG A 644 15.74 -22.28 -2.35
CA ARG A 644 16.69 -23.39 -2.48
C ARG A 644 16.09 -24.57 -3.23
N LYS A 645 14.82 -24.91 -2.98
CA LYS A 645 14.13 -25.99 -3.71
C LYS A 645 14.01 -25.65 -5.21
N ILE A 646 13.64 -24.43 -5.56
CA ILE A 646 13.59 -23.96 -6.95
C ILE A 646 14.96 -24.10 -7.61
N ARG A 647 16.02 -23.63 -7.00
CA ARG A 647 17.38 -23.75 -7.54
C ARG A 647 17.86 -25.21 -7.67
N ASN A 648 17.47 -26.11 -6.76
CA ASN A 648 17.78 -27.52 -6.85
C ASN A 648 17.19 -28.15 -8.12
N THR A 649 15.92 -27.86 -8.43
CA THR A 649 15.29 -28.38 -9.65
C THR A 649 15.95 -27.81 -10.90
N TYR A 650 16.27 -26.51 -10.91
CA TYR A 650 16.99 -25.88 -12.03
C TYR A 650 18.36 -26.51 -12.27
N LYS A 651 19.13 -26.74 -11.21
CA LYS A 651 20.44 -27.39 -11.33
C LYS A 651 20.33 -28.79 -11.91
N PHE A 652 19.34 -29.55 -11.45
CA PHE A 652 19.07 -30.90 -11.96
C PHE A 652 18.70 -30.87 -13.45
N MET A 653 17.73 -30.04 -13.82
CA MET A 653 17.26 -29.96 -15.20
C MET A 653 18.34 -29.47 -16.16
N LEU A 654 19.02 -28.35 -15.82
CA LEU A 654 20.12 -27.82 -16.63
C LEU A 654 21.26 -28.82 -16.79
N GLY A 655 21.58 -29.55 -15.73
CA GLY A 655 22.65 -30.54 -15.76
C GLY A 655 22.37 -31.72 -16.72
N ASN A 656 21.11 -32.07 -16.86
CA ASN A 656 20.64 -33.14 -17.75
C ASN A 656 20.35 -32.69 -19.20
N LEU A 657 20.50 -31.38 -19.48
CA LEU A 657 20.36 -30.82 -20.83
C LEU A 657 21.69 -30.51 -21.51
N LYS A 658 22.84 -30.86 -20.91
CA LYS A 658 24.19 -30.60 -21.45
C LYS A 658 24.37 -31.06 -22.90
N ASP A 659 23.86 -32.26 -23.25
CA ASP A 659 23.99 -32.93 -24.54
C ASP A 659 22.71 -32.85 -25.39
N PHE A 660 21.84 -31.86 -25.12
CA PHE A 660 20.54 -31.72 -25.77
C PHE A 660 20.45 -30.43 -26.61
N ASP A 661 20.20 -30.58 -27.90
CA ASP A 661 19.87 -29.48 -28.80
C ASP A 661 18.38 -29.54 -29.14
N TYR A 662 17.59 -28.60 -28.59
CA TYR A 662 16.13 -28.58 -28.77
C TYR A 662 15.72 -28.62 -30.27
N THR A 663 16.48 -27.97 -31.12
CA THR A 663 16.16 -27.89 -32.57
C THR A 663 16.36 -29.23 -33.32
N LYS A 664 17.19 -30.13 -32.78
CA LYS A 664 17.54 -31.40 -33.42
C LYS A 664 17.01 -32.61 -32.68
N ASP A 665 17.01 -32.53 -31.33
CA ASP A 665 16.81 -33.68 -30.44
C ASP A 665 15.41 -33.70 -29.80
N SER A 666 14.58 -32.64 -30.04
CA SER A 666 13.24 -32.58 -29.46
C SER A 666 12.32 -33.67 -30.02
N VAL A 667 11.55 -34.26 -29.10
CA VAL A 667 10.56 -35.28 -29.39
C VAL A 667 9.18 -34.61 -29.48
N LYS A 668 8.41 -34.94 -30.52
CA LYS A 668 7.04 -34.46 -30.69
C LYS A 668 6.13 -35.06 -29.62
N TYR A 669 5.13 -34.33 -29.16
CA TYR A 669 4.19 -34.77 -28.16
C TYR A 669 3.55 -36.13 -28.48
N GLU A 670 3.17 -36.37 -29.75
CA GLU A 670 2.55 -37.59 -30.19
C GLU A 670 3.44 -38.84 -30.02
N ASP A 671 4.77 -38.63 -30.10
CA ASP A 671 5.78 -39.70 -29.99
C ASP A 671 6.28 -39.88 -28.55
N MET A 672 5.82 -39.06 -27.60
CA MET A 672 6.23 -39.14 -26.19
C MET A 672 5.59 -40.33 -25.47
N PRO A 673 6.30 -40.97 -24.53
CA PRO A 673 5.70 -41.86 -23.57
C PRO A 673 4.61 -41.18 -22.75
N TYR A 674 3.62 -41.93 -22.25
CA TYR A 674 2.47 -41.34 -21.51
C TYR A 674 2.88 -40.55 -20.27
N TYR A 675 3.95 -40.88 -19.57
CA TYR A 675 4.45 -40.15 -18.41
C TYR A 675 5.00 -38.76 -18.83
N ASP A 676 5.57 -38.62 -19.99
CA ASP A 676 6.01 -37.36 -20.55
C ASP A 676 4.84 -36.52 -21.08
N LYS A 677 3.86 -37.15 -21.72
CA LYS A 677 2.59 -36.52 -22.09
C LYS A 677 1.87 -35.96 -20.87
N TYR A 678 1.79 -36.74 -19.79
CA TYR A 678 1.22 -36.29 -18.53
C TYR A 678 1.96 -35.06 -18.00
N MET A 679 3.30 -35.08 -18.00
CA MET A 679 4.09 -33.95 -17.51
C MET A 679 3.92 -32.71 -18.36
N MET A 680 3.78 -32.83 -19.69
CA MET A 680 3.47 -31.70 -20.57
C MET A 680 2.06 -31.12 -20.26
N ASN A 681 1.08 -31.96 -19.95
CA ASN A 681 -0.24 -31.51 -19.53
C ASN A 681 -0.21 -30.77 -18.18
N GLU A 682 0.54 -31.31 -17.21
CA GLU A 682 0.73 -30.66 -15.89
C GLU A 682 1.45 -29.31 -16.05
N LEU A 683 2.45 -29.20 -16.93
CA LEU A 683 3.10 -27.94 -17.26
C LEU A 683 2.11 -26.92 -17.83
N ASN A 684 1.21 -27.33 -18.72
CA ASN A 684 0.18 -26.45 -19.29
C ASN A 684 -0.84 -25.99 -18.25
N LYS A 685 -1.27 -26.88 -17.35
CA LYS A 685 -2.16 -26.51 -16.22
C LYS A 685 -1.45 -25.53 -15.30
N PHE A 686 -0.21 -25.81 -14.92
CA PHE A 686 0.60 -24.91 -14.10
C PHE A 686 0.74 -23.54 -14.76
N THR A 687 1.11 -23.50 -16.06
CA THR A 687 1.25 -22.25 -16.82
C THR A 687 -0.06 -21.45 -16.82
N LYS A 688 -1.19 -22.13 -17.16
CA LYS A 688 -2.51 -21.48 -17.17
C LYS A 688 -2.86 -20.87 -15.82
N ASN A 689 -2.74 -21.65 -14.76
CA ASN A 689 -3.11 -21.21 -13.41
C ASN A 689 -2.22 -20.03 -12.94
N VAL A 690 -0.92 -20.06 -13.20
CA VAL A 690 -0.01 -18.96 -12.87
C VAL A 690 -0.39 -17.68 -13.63
N LEU A 691 -0.69 -17.78 -14.93
CA LEU A 691 -1.11 -16.62 -15.71
C LEU A 691 -2.46 -16.04 -15.23
N GLU A 692 -3.41 -16.89 -14.81
CA GLU A 692 -4.67 -16.44 -14.21
C GLU A 692 -4.42 -15.67 -12.90
N GLU A 693 -3.55 -16.18 -12.02
CA GLU A 693 -3.24 -15.52 -10.76
C GLU A 693 -2.49 -14.19 -10.95
N TYR A 694 -1.62 -14.09 -11.95
CA TYR A 694 -1.02 -12.81 -12.34
C TYR A 694 -2.06 -11.80 -12.84
N ASN A 695 -3.03 -12.23 -13.66
CA ASN A 695 -4.11 -11.36 -14.14
C ASN A 695 -5.00 -10.84 -13.01
N ASN A 696 -5.12 -11.60 -11.93
CA ASN A 696 -5.85 -11.24 -10.72
C ASN A 696 -4.97 -10.50 -9.69
N TYR A 697 -3.70 -10.28 -10.01
CA TYR A 697 -2.69 -9.71 -9.09
C TYR A 697 -2.54 -10.49 -7.79
N ASN A 698 -2.77 -11.80 -7.82
CA ASN A 698 -2.69 -12.68 -6.66
C ASN A 698 -1.32 -13.39 -6.60
N PHE A 699 -0.30 -12.64 -6.24
CA PHE A 699 1.09 -13.12 -6.25
C PHE A 699 1.34 -14.22 -5.21
N GLN A 700 0.59 -14.24 -4.10
CA GLN A 700 0.68 -15.31 -3.11
C GLN A 700 0.27 -16.67 -3.70
N ASN A 701 -0.76 -16.70 -4.53
CA ASN A 701 -1.14 -17.93 -5.20
C ASN A 701 -0.12 -18.34 -6.27
N VAL A 702 0.48 -17.38 -6.99
CA VAL A 702 1.63 -17.70 -7.86
C VAL A 702 2.74 -18.39 -7.08
N TYR A 703 3.14 -17.84 -5.93
CA TYR A 703 4.13 -18.45 -5.05
C TYR A 703 3.73 -19.86 -4.61
N LYS A 704 2.48 -20.07 -4.19
CA LYS A 704 1.96 -21.39 -3.78
C LYS A 704 1.98 -22.40 -4.93
N LEU A 705 1.55 -21.99 -6.12
CA LEU A 705 1.54 -22.84 -7.33
C LEU A 705 2.96 -23.29 -7.69
N VAL A 706 3.92 -22.34 -7.67
CA VAL A 706 5.34 -22.67 -7.94
C VAL A 706 5.89 -23.64 -6.90
N ASN A 707 5.68 -23.41 -5.60
CA ASN A 707 6.17 -24.32 -4.56
C ASN A 707 5.55 -25.71 -4.68
N ASN A 708 4.27 -25.83 -4.99
CA ASN A 708 3.59 -27.09 -5.19
C ASN A 708 4.15 -27.82 -6.43
N PHE A 709 4.30 -27.13 -7.54
CA PHE A 709 4.83 -27.71 -8.78
C PHE A 709 6.27 -28.21 -8.56
N VAL A 710 7.15 -27.39 -7.99
CA VAL A 710 8.54 -27.71 -7.71
C VAL A 710 8.68 -28.86 -6.71
N SER A 711 7.89 -28.88 -5.63
CA SER A 711 8.04 -29.88 -4.56
C SER A 711 7.35 -31.20 -4.90
N PHE A 712 6.11 -31.18 -5.34
CA PHE A 712 5.30 -32.38 -5.52
C PHE A 712 5.39 -32.93 -6.94
N THR A 713 5.13 -32.12 -7.95
CA THR A 713 5.10 -32.58 -9.33
C THR A 713 6.50 -32.86 -9.87
N LEU A 714 7.46 -31.96 -9.63
CA LEU A 714 8.83 -32.15 -10.08
C LEU A 714 9.63 -33.03 -9.13
N SER A 715 9.96 -32.56 -7.92
CA SER A 715 10.95 -33.20 -7.06
C SER A 715 10.51 -34.56 -6.56
N ASN A 716 9.26 -34.72 -6.12
CA ASN A 716 8.77 -35.97 -5.54
C ASN A 716 8.27 -37.00 -6.58
N PHE A 717 8.11 -36.59 -7.82
CA PHE A 717 7.64 -37.49 -8.86
C PHE A 717 8.54 -37.47 -10.08
N TYR A 718 8.44 -36.46 -10.95
CA TYR A 718 9.02 -36.56 -12.30
C TYR A 718 10.55 -36.61 -12.29
N LEU A 719 11.22 -35.76 -11.53
CA LEU A 719 12.67 -35.70 -11.47
C LEU A 719 13.27 -36.91 -10.73
N ASP A 720 12.47 -37.62 -9.94
CA ASP A 720 12.98 -38.80 -9.17
C ASP A 720 13.07 -40.06 -10.03
N PHE A 721 11.99 -40.45 -10.66
CA PHE A 721 12.02 -41.67 -11.49
C PHE A 721 12.80 -41.48 -12.81
N THR A 722 12.84 -40.28 -13.36
CA THR A 722 13.56 -40.04 -14.62
C THR A 722 15.07 -40.13 -14.51
N LYS A 723 15.65 -40.16 -13.30
CA LYS A 723 17.08 -40.40 -13.09
C LYS A 723 17.56 -41.69 -13.76
N ASP A 724 16.79 -42.75 -13.66
CA ASP A 724 17.12 -44.01 -14.32
C ASP A 724 17.19 -43.85 -15.86
N ILE A 725 16.25 -43.11 -16.43
CA ILE A 725 16.23 -42.85 -17.87
C ILE A 725 17.39 -41.95 -18.28
N LEU A 726 17.57 -40.83 -17.56
CA LEU A 726 18.53 -39.78 -17.91
C LEU A 726 19.99 -40.27 -17.79
N TYR A 727 20.29 -41.10 -16.79
CA TYR A 727 21.67 -41.55 -16.51
C TYR A 727 22.03 -42.88 -17.15
N ILE A 728 21.06 -43.76 -17.34
CA ILE A 728 21.30 -45.14 -17.76
C ILE A 728 21.12 -45.34 -19.26
N GLU A 729 20.09 -44.71 -19.84
CA GLU A 729 19.77 -44.92 -21.24
C GLU A 729 20.83 -44.36 -22.18
N LYS A 730 20.81 -44.79 -23.44
CA LYS A 730 21.68 -44.30 -24.51
C LYS A 730 21.40 -42.81 -24.74
N ALA A 731 22.45 -42.04 -25.01
CA ALA A 731 22.36 -40.58 -25.16
C ALA A 731 21.30 -40.14 -26.16
N ASP A 732 21.18 -40.81 -27.29
CA ASP A 732 20.26 -40.55 -28.41
C ASP A 732 18.96 -41.36 -28.39
N SER A 733 18.67 -42.08 -27.29
CA SER A 733 17.44 -42.87 -27.19
C SER A 733 16.20 -41.99 -27.15
N LEU A 734 15.11 -42.43 -27.82
CA LEU A 734 13.85 -41.69 -27.86
C LEU A 734 13.31 -41.33 -26.44
N VAL A 735 13.36 -42.31 -25.52
CA VAL A 735 12.85 -42.08 -24.17
C VAL A 735 13.66 -41.03 -23.39
N ARG A 736 14.99 -41.05 -23.56
CA ARG A 736 15.83 -40.01 -22.92
C ARG A 736 15.63 -38.63 -23.54
N ARG A 737 15.61 -38.55 -24.89
CA ARG A 737 15.34 -37.30 -25.61
C ARG A 737 13.95 -36.77 -25.31
N SER A 738 12.96 -37.66 -25.10
CA SER A 738 11.61 -37.25 -24.68
C SER A 738 11.64 -36.58 -23.31
N VAL A 739 12.26 -37.19 -22.31
CA VAL A 739 12.44 -36.57 -20.97
C VAL A 739 13.18 -35.23 -21.08
N GLN A 740 14.28 -35.15 -21.84
CA GLN A 740 15.04 -33.93 -22.03
C GLN A 740 14.17 -32.82 -22.69
N THR A 741 13.31 -33.20 -23.64
CA THR A 741 12.35 -32.27 -24.25
C THR A 741 11.40 -31.68 -23.21
N VAL A 742 10.88 -32.52 -22.31
CA VAL A 742 10.01 -32.08 -21.20
C VAL A 742 10.77 -31.16 -20.24
N LEU A 743 12.00 -31.54 -19.83
CA LEU A 743 12.81 -30.69 -18.94
C LEU A 743 13.10 -29.30 -19.54
N TYR A 744 13.40 -29.26 -20.85
CA TYR A 744 13.60 -27.98 -21.54
C TYR A 744 12.36 -27.11 -21.52
N ASN A 745 11.19 -27.70 -21.85
CA ASN A 745 9.92 -26.95 -21.85
C ASN A 745 9.55 -26.44 -20.44
N ILE A 746 9.78 -27.25 -19.41
CA ILE A 746 9.57 -26.83 -18.01
C ILE A 746 10.44 -25.62 -17.68
N LEU A 747 11.75 -25.70 -17.91
CA LEU A 747 12.67 -24.59 -17.65
C LEU A 747 12.30 -23.33 -18.43
N ASN A 748 12.03 -23.47 -19.75
CA ASN A 748 11.69 -22.34 -20.59
C ASN A 748 10.40 -21.63 -20.12
N ASN A 749 9.41 -22.39 -19.66
CA ASN A 749 8.18 -21.81 -19.12
C ASN A 749 8.38 -21.20 -17.72
N GLU A 750 9.02 -21.94 -16.81
CA GLU A 750 9.23 -21.47 -15.42
C GLU A 750 10.05 -20.18 -15.36
N VAL A 751 11.13 -20.05 -16.13
CA VAL A 751 11.96 -18.84 -16.10
C VAL A 751 11.18 -17.61 -16.61
N LYS A 752 10.28 -17.79 -17.55
CA LYS A 752 9.40 -16.71 -18.03
C LYS A 752 8.31 -16.38 -17.01
N LEU A 753 7.67 -17.40 -16.43
CA LEU A 753 6.63 -17.22 -15.42
C LEU A 753 7.17 -16.60 -14.13
N LEU A 754 8.42 -16.90 -13.78
CA LEU A 754 9.06 -16.36 -12.58
C LEU A 754 9.83 -15.06 -12.79
N ALA A 755 10.05 -14.63 -14.02
CA ALA A 755 10.79 -13.39 -14.31
C ALA A 755 10.20 -12.13 -13.61
N PRO A 756 8.87 -11.98 -13.41
CA PRO A 756 8.33 -10.88 -12.63
C PRO A 756 8.75 -10.93 -11.15
N ILE A 757 8.83 -12.11 -10.55
CA ILE A 757 9.11 -12.29 -9.11
C ILE A 757 10.61 -12.41 -8.84
N LEU A 758 11.31 -13.24 -9.63
CA LEU A 758 12.74 -13.56 -9.49
C LEU A 758 13.51 -13.13 -10.75
N PRO A 759 13.61 -11.82 -11.03
CA PRO A 759 14.16 -11.33 -12.30
C PRO A 759 15.61 -11.76 -12.54
N TYR A 760 16.45 -11.76 -11.49
CA TYR A 760 17.84 -12.19 -11.60
C TYR A 760 17.94 -13.69 -11.85
N THR A 761 17.29 -14.49 -11.02
CA THR A 761 17.36 -15.97 -11.11
C THR A 761 16.84 -16.47 -12.47
N SER A 762 15.76 -15.89 -12.96
CA SER A 762 15.21 -16.19 -14.28
C SER A 762 16.19 -15.82 -15.39
N GLU A 763 16.86 -14.67 -15.32
CA GLU A 763 17.91 -14.27 -16.26
C GLU A 763 19.11 -15.20 -16.24
N GLU A 764 19.57 -15.59 -15.03
CA GLU A 764 20.70 -16.52 -14.85
C GLU A 764 20.41 -17.86 -15.55
N VAL A 765 19.24 -18.44 -15.33
CA VAL A 765 18.86 -19.72 -15.96
C VAL A 765 18.64 -19.57 -17.45
N TYR A 766 17.94 -18.51 -17.87
CA TYR A 766 17.67 -18.24 -19.30
C TYR A 766 18.96 -18.13 -20.10
N SER A 767 19.99 -17.48 -19.55
CA SER A 767 21.31 -17.34 -20.20
C SER A 767 22.02 -18.69 -20.46
N LEU A 768 21.62 -19.76 -19.77
CA LEU A 768 22.17 -21.11 -19.92
C LEU A 768 21.32 -22.00 -20.83
N LEU A 769 20.17 -21.55 -21.25
CA LEU A 769 19.32 -22.22 -22.24
C LEU A 769 19.61 -21.66 -23.64
N PRO A 770 19.37 -22.45 -24.72
CA PRO A 770 19.31 -21.90 -26.06
C PRO A 770 18.25 -20.77 -26.11
N HIS A 771 18.66 -19.57 -26.51
CA HIS A 771 17.81 -18.39 -26.52
C HIS A 771 18.05 -17.52 -27.76
N THR A 772 17.03 -16.77 -28.17
CA THR A 772 17.07 -15.81 -29.29
C THR A 772 17.16 -14.38 -28.81
N GLU A 773 16.57 -14.09 -27.66
CA GLU A 773 16.55 -12.76 -27.06
C GLU A 773 17.73 -12.55 -26.10
N GLU A 774 18.23 -11.34 -26.01
CA GLU A 774 19.37 -10.99 -25.13
C GLU A 774 19.04 -11.08 -23.62
N SER A 775 17.75 -11.13 -23.29
CA SER A 775 17.26 -11.19 -21.91
C SER A 775 15.93 -11.93 -21.85
N VAL A 776 15.67 -12.65 -20.77
CA VAL A 776 14.36 -13.25 -20.48
C VAL A 776 13.24 -12.20 -20.47
N HIS A 777 13.55 -10.98 -20.04
CA HIS A 777 12.59 -9.86 -19.99
C HIS A 777 12.19 -9.31 -21.36
N LEU A 778 12.89 -9.70 -22.42
CA LEU A 778 12.52 -9.41 -23.81
C LEU A 778 11.69 -10.53 -24.44
N THR A 779 11.44 -11.63 -23.71
CA THR A 779 10.55 -12.70 -24.19
C THR A 779 9.09 -12.40 -23.86
N ASP A 780 8.17 -13.15 -24.46
CA ASP A 780 6.77 -13.15 -24.09
C ASP A 780 6.47 -14.24 -23.03
N MET A 781 5.37 -14.07 -22.27
CA MET A 781 4.88 -15.12 -21.38
C MET A 781 4.60 -16.40 -22.17
N PRO A 782 4.78 -17.60 -21.58
CA PRO A 782 4.55 -18.85 -22.30
C PRO A 782 3.09 -19.03 -22.67
N GLU A 783 2.86 -19.61 -23.85
CA GLU A 783 1.53 -19.96 -24.32
C GLU A 783 1.05 -21.26 -23.67
N VAL A 784 -0.25 -21.37 -23.45
CA VAL A 784 -0.90 -22.60 -22.98
C VAL A 784 -1.26 -23.44 -24.20
N VAL A 785 -0.72 -24.65 -24.28
CA VAL A 785 -1.00 -25.61 -25.34
C VAL A 785 -1.98 -26.67 -24.84
N THR A 786 -3.07 -26.85 -25.56
CA THR A 786 -4.04 -27.92 -25.24
C THR A 786 -3.86 -29.09 -26.20
N TYR A 787 -3.59 -30.28 -25.66
CA TYR A 787 -3.48 -31.50 -26.48
C TYR A 787 -4.82 -32.24 -26.53
N SER A 788 -5.10 -32.93 -27.66
CA SER A 788 -6.39 -33.57 -27.87
C SER A 788 -6.68 -34.76 -26.96
N ASP A 789 -5.62 -35.41 -26.47
CA ASP A 789 -5.67 -36.55 -25.55
C ASP A 789 -5.45 -36.20 -24.08
N SER A 790 -5.45 -34.90 -23.71
CA SER A 790 -5.11 -34.43 -22.37
C SER A 790 -6.02 -35.01 -21.29
N THR A 791 -7.32 -35.14 -21.56
CA THR A 791 -8.30 -35.72 -20.61
C THR A 791 -8.02 -37.22 -20.39
N GLU A 792 -7.78 -37.97 -21.48
CA GLU A 792 -7.43 -39.41 -21.42
C GLU A 792 -6.15 -39.63 -20.61
N VAL A 793 -5.12 -38.81 -20.86
CA VAL A 793 -3.84 -38.89 -20.12
C VAL A 793 -4.03 -38.54 -18.64
N GLU A 794 -4.88 -37.59 -18.32
CA GLU A 794 -5.19 -37.22 -16.94
C GLU A 794 -5.93 -38.34 -16.19
N GLU A 795 -6.96 -38.94 -16.81
CA GLU A 795 -7.70 -40.04 -16.26
C GLU A 795 -6.80 -41.27 -15.99
N LEU A 796 -5.90 -41.58 -16.94
CA LEU A 796 -4.89 -42.62 -16.79
C LEU A 796 -4.00 -42.38 -15.57
N PHE A 797 -3.51 -41.14 -15.42
CA PHE A 797 -2.60 -40.80 -14.31
C PHE A 797 -3.30 -40.68 -12.96
N ASN A 798 -4.57 -40.36 -12.92
CA ASN A 798 -5.38 -40.45 -11.69
C ASN A 798 -5.43 -41.90 -11.18
N LEU A 799 -5.66 -42.87 -12.08
CA LEU A 799 -5.63 -44.30 -11.75
C LEU A 799 -4.22 -44.77 -11.34
N PHE A 800 -3.20 -44.29 -12.07
CA PHE A 800 -1.81 -44.59 -11.74
C PHE A 800 -1.43 -44.08 -10.35
N PHE A 801 -1.76 -42.88 -9.97
CA PHE A 801 -1.43 -42.34 -8.65
C PHE A 801 -2.17 -43.05 -7.53
N GLU A 802 -3.43 -43.47 -7.74
CA GLU A 802 -4.15 -44.31 -6.77
C GLU A 802 -3.41 -45.65 -6.54
N LEU A 803 -2.93 -46.26 -7.61
CA LEU A 803 -2.15 -47.46 -7.54
C LEU A 803 -0.76 -47.21 -6.88
N LYS A 804 -0.11 -46.10 -7.25
CA LYS A 804 1.21 -45.71 -6.68
C LYS A 804 1.15 -45.53 -5.17
N ASP A 805 0.08 -44.93 -4.65
CA ASP A 805 -0.10 -44.76 -3.21
C ASP A 805 -0.20 -46.10 -2.48
N LYS A 806 -0.91 -47.07 -3.05
CA LYS A 806 -0.97 -48.45 -2.52
C LYS A 806 0.39 -49.13 -2.54
N VAL A 807 1.12 -49.03 -3.66
CA VAL A 807 2.49 -49.53 -3.81
C VAL A 807 3.44 -48.89 -2.80
N ASN A 808 3.43 -47.57 -2.68
CA ASN A 808 4.27 -46.85 -1.71
C ASN A 808 4.02 -47.28 -0.28
N LYS A 809 2.74 -47.44 0.11
CA LYS A 809 2.38 -47.96 1.43
C LYS A 809 2.99 -49.34 1.70
N LYS A 810 2.84 -50.27 0.76
CA LYS A 810 3.42 -51.64 0.86
C LYS A 810 4.94 -51.62 0.88
N LEU A 811 5.60 -50.75 0.11
CA LEU A 811 7.05 -50.58 0.15
C LEU A 811 7.54 -50.05 1.51
N GLU A 812 6.76 -49.15 2.13
CA GLU A 812 7.06 -48.63 3.47
C GLU A 812 6.88 -49.72 4.55
N GLU A 813 5.80 -50.48 4.48
CA GLU A 813 5.58 -51.66 5.35
C GLU A 813 6.76 -52.63 5.23
N ALA A 814 7.18 -53.00 4.01
CA ALA A 814 8.31 -53.89 3.78
C ALA A 814 9.66 -53.36 4.30
N ARG A 815 9.89 -52.02 4.25
CA ARG A 815 11.06 -51.38 4.86
C ARG A 815 11.03 -51.48 6.39
N ASN A 816 9.86 -51.17 6.99
CA ASN A 816 9.71 -51.20 8.44
C ASN A 816 9.87 -52.61 9.00
N GLU A 817 9.42 -53.65 8.27
CA GLU A 817 9.64 -55.06 8.57
C GLU A 817 11.07 -55.57 8.24
N LYS A 818 11.94 -54.69 7.68
CA LYS A 818 13.29 -55.01 7.23
C LYS A 818 13.36 -56.08 6.15
N LEU A 819 12.29 -56.29 5.40
CA LEU A 819 12.27 -57.18 4.25
C LEU A 819 13.17 -56.66 3.12
N ILE A 820 13.14 -55.32 2.90
CA ILE A 820 13.97 -54.60 1.92
C ILE A 820 14.70 -53.46 2.62
N GLY A 821 15.89 -53.10 2.13
CA GLY A 821 16.64 -51.94 2.54
C GLY A 821 16.39 -50.74 1.64
N SER A 822 16.19 -50.95 0.36
CA SER A 822 15.87 -49.95 -0.64
C SER A 822 14.74 -50.45 -1.56
N ALA A 823 14.02 -49.48 -2.20
CA ALA A 823 12.92 -49.84 -3.13
C ALA A 823 13.42 -50.69 -4.33
N LEU A 824 14.68 -50.51 -4.77
CA LEU A 824 15.26 -51.31 -5.84
C LEU A 824 15.48 -52.79 -5.46
N GLU A 825 15.43 -53.18 -4.19
CA GLU A 825 15.44 -54.55 -3.76
C GLU A 825 14.09 -55.26 -3.89
N ALA A 826 13.04 -54.49 -4.28
CA ALA A 826 11.69 -55.00 -4.32
C ALA A 826 11.26 -55.49 -5.70
N VAL A 827 10.48 -56.56 -5.67
CA VAL A 827 9.57 -57.00 -6.73
C VAL A 827 8.16 -56.67 -6.26
N VAL A 828 7.45 -55.89 -7.05
CA VAL A 828 6.06 -55.50 -6.76
C VAL A 828 5.14 -56.38 -7.57
N LYS A 829 4.26 -57.15 -6.91
CA LYS A 829 3.23 -57.96 -7.55
C LYS A 829 1.88 -57.22 -7.45
N ILE A 830 1.24 -57.04 -8.59
CA ILE A 830 -0.02 -56.34 -8.69
C ILE A 830 -1.08 -57.34 -9.18
N ASN A 831 -2.10 -57.56 -8.38
CA ASN A 831 -3.33 -58.20 -8.76
C ASN A 831 -4.22 -57.17 -9.45
N LEU A 832 -4.34 -57.27 -10.76
CA LEU A 832 -5.08 -56.30 -11.54
C LEU A 832 -6.57 -56.58 -11.44
N ASP A 833 -7.26 -55.72 -10.69
CA ASP A 833 -8.68 -55.47 -10.94
C ASP A 833 -8.84 -54.83 -12.35
N GLN A 834 -9.97 -55.07 -13.00
CA GLN A 834 -10.30 -54.47 -14.32
C GLN A 834 -10.06 -52.93 -14.37
N LYS A 835 -10.18 -52.30 -13.23
CA LYS A 835 -9.92 -50.88 -13.02
C LYS A 835 -8.52 -50.42 -13.50
N TYR A 836 -7.46 -51.24 -13.31
CA TYR A 836 -6.07 -50.86 -13.65
C TYR A 836 -5.58 -51.45 -14.98
N ASN A 837 -6.46 -52.07 -15.77
CA ASN A 837 -6.04 -52.64 -17.05
C ASN A 837 -5.40 -51.59 -17.97
N GLU A 838 -5.95 -50.39 -18.01
CA GLU A 838 -5.42 -49.29 -18.82
C GLU A 838 -4.02 -48.86 -18.35
N VAL A 839 -3.77 -48.83 -17.04
CA VAL A 839 -2.44 -48.54 -16.48
C VAL A 839 -1.43 -49.58 -16.93
N LYS A 840 -1.82 -50.88 -16.93
CA LYS A 840 -0.97 -51.94 -17.46
C LYS A 840 -0.68 -51.79 -18.94
N GLU A 841 -1.70 -51.57 -19.75
CA GLU A 841 -1.58 -51.48 -21.22
C GLU A 841 -0.69 -50.27 -21.64
N LYS A 842 -0.90 -49.12 -21.06
CA LYS A 842 -0.24 -47.85 -21.44
C LYS A 842 1.09 -47.59 -20.71
N LEU A 843 1.21 -48.02 -19.44
CA LEU A 843 2.37 -47.74 -18.59
C LEU A 843 3.14 -48.99 -18.18
N GLY A 844 2.67 -50.20 -18.49
CA GLY A 844 3.21 -51.45 -17.96
C GLY A 844 4.70 -51.64 -18.18
N SER A 845 5.25 -51.25 -19.32
CA SER A 845 6.67 -51.32 -19.61
C SER A 845 7.54 -50.37 -18.78
N TYR A 846 6.95 -49.36 -18.19
CA TYR A 846 7.63 -48.31 -17.41
C TYR A 846 7.29 -48.35 -15.91
N LEU A 847 6.35 -49.22 -15.47
CA LEU A 847 5.88 -49.19 -14.07
C LEU A 847 7.00 -49.45 -13.07
N HIS A 848 8.01 -50.29 -13.43
CA HIS A 848 9.14 -50.51 -12.56
C HIS A 848 9.97 -49.24 -12.32
N GLN A 849 10.13 -48.37 -13.35
CA GLN A 849 10.81 -47.09 -13.24
C GLN A 849 9.91 -46.07 -12.48
N LEU A 850 8.62 -46.00 -12.79
CA LEU A 850 7.64 -45.08 -12.16
C LEU A 850 7.44 -45.37 -10.67
N PHE A 851 7.59 -46.65 -10.21
CA PHE A 851 7.59 -47.02 -8.80
C PHE A 851 9.01 -47.06 -8.18
N ILE A 852 10.05 -46.90 -9.02
CA ILE A 852 11.48 -46.98 -8.60
C ILE A 852 11.78 -48.33 -7.94
N VAL A 853 11.34 -49.43 -8.57
CA VAL A 853 11.56 -50.82 -8.15
C VAL A 853 12.25 -51.60 -9.24
N SER A 854 12.87 -52.74 -8.93
CA SER A 854 13.57 -53.57 -9.92
C SER A 854 12.63 -54.32 -10.87
N LYS A 855 11.46 -54.74 -10.38
CA LYS A 855 10.50 -55.51 -11.19
C LYS A 855 9.07 -55.33 -10.77
N VAL A 856 8.17 -55.33 -11.74
CA VAL A 856 6.72 -55.37 -11.52
C VAL A 856 6.18 -56.64 -12.19
N GLU A 857 5.45 -57.42 -11.44
CA GLU A 857 4.81 -58.67 -11.90
C GLU A 857 3.28 -58.52 -11.74
N TYR A 858 2.55 -59.24 -12.57
CA TYR A 858 1.11 -59.24 -12.52
C TYR A 858 0.59 -60.62 -12.05
N THR A 859 -0.37 -60.59 -11.12
CA THR A 859 -1.04 -61.79 -10.60
C THR A 859 -2.53 -61.75 -10.91
N THR A 860 -3.22 -62.87 -10.84
CA THR A 860 -4.66 -63.01 -11.06
C THR A 860 -5.44 -63.29 -9.78
N ASP A 861 -4.74 -63.51 -8.68
CA ASP A 861 -5.29 -63.88 -7.36
C ASP A 861 -4.41 -63.27 -6.25
N GLY A 862 -4.94 -63.23 -5.03
CA GLY A 862 -4.25 -62.71 -3.86
C GLY A 862 -4.57 -61.23 -3.54
N GLU A 863 -3.72 -60.63 -2.69
CA GLU A 863 -3.82 -59.23 -2.33
C GLU A 863 -3.54 -58.32 -3.57
N GLU A 864 -4.17 -57.15 -3.57
CA GLU A 864 -4.08 -56.20 -4.68
C GLU A 864 -2.63 -55.77 -4.97
N VAL A 865 -1.83 -55.51 -3.93
CA VAL A 865 -0.42 -55.20 -4.03
C VAL A 865 0.37 -55.96 -3.00
N VAL A 866 1.38 -56.74 -3.45
CA VAL A 866 2.33 -57.45 -2.60
C VAL A 866 3.74 -57.01 -2.94
N VAL A 867 4.57 -56.79 -1.93
CA VAL A 867 5.99 -56.51 -2.06
C VAL A 867 6.82 -57.69 -1.57
N GLU A 868 7.69 -58.17 -2.44
CA GLU A 868 8.64 -59.24 -2.11
C GLU A 868 10.06 -58.74 -2.28
N LYS A 869 11.01 -59.32 -1.57
CA LYS A 869 12.43 -59.10 -1.82
C LYS A 869 12.83 -59.78 -3.11
N SER A 870 13.55 -59.10 -3.99
CA SER A 870 14.10 -59.69 -5.20
C SER A 870 15.08 -60.81 -4.85
N THR A 871 14.96 -61.93 -5.55
CA THR A 871 15.92 -63.06 -5.52
C THR A 871 17.01 -62.95 -6.58
N GLY A 872 16.92 -61.93 -7.42
CA GLY A 872 17.86 -61.65 -8.50
C GLY A 872 19.20 -61.06 -8.04
N GLU A 873 20.14 -60.94 -8.96
CA GLU A 873 21.45 -60.33 -8.74
C GLU A 873 21.47 -58.86 -9.11
N LYS A 874 22.21 -58.07 -8.35
CA LYS A 874 22.30 -56.62 -8.53
C LYS A 874 23.20 -56.29 -9.73
N CYS A 875 22.64 -55.55 -10.68
CA CYS A 875 23.42 -54.96 -11.78
C CYS A 875 24.36 -53.89 -11.28
N ASN A 876 25.67 -53.99 -11.54
CA ASN A 876 26.67 -53.00 -11.09
C ASN A 876 26.60 -51.65 -11.79
N ARG A 877 25.79 -51.51 -12.86
CA ARG A 877 25.63 -50.22 -13.59
C ARG A 877 24.35 -49.52 -13.20
N CYS A 878 23.17 -50.14 -13.33
CA CYS A 878 21.89 -49.49 -13.04
C CYS A 878 21.35 -49.79 -11.65
N TRP A 879 21.93 -50.72 -10.90
CA TRP A 879 21.60 -51.13 -9.54
C TRP A 879 20.25 -51.86 -9.38
N ASN A 880 19.55 -52.13 -10.52
CA ASN A 880 18.37 -53.00 -10.50
C ASN A 880 18.75 -54.45 -10.22
N TYR A 881 17.90 -55.20 -9.54
CA TYR A 881 18.04 -56.62 -9.32
C TYR A 881 17.34 -57.38 -10.43
N VAL A 882 18.08 -58.28 -11.13
CA VAL A 882 17.60 -59.00 -12.30
C VAL A 882 17.87 -60.51 -12.17
N ASP A 883 17.08 -61.32 -12.88
CA ASP A 883 17.17 -62.74 -12.81
C ASP A 883 18.45 -63.29 -13.51
N HIS A 884 19.03 -62.47 -14.42
CA HIS A 884 20.24 -62.85 -15.16
C HIS A 884 21.14 -61.65 -15.43
N LEU A 885 22.46 -61.85 -15.27
CA LEU A 885 23.50 -60.87 -15.60
C LEU A 885 24.37 -61.36 -16.77
N ASN A 886 24.68 -60.47 -17.69
CA ASN A 886 25.77 -60.66 -18.68
C ASN A 886 27.08 -60.16 -18.02
N GLY A 887 27.83 -61.08 -17.43
CA GLY A 887 28.95 -60.77 -16.53
C GLY A 887 28.44 -60.16 -15.24
N ASP A 888 28.65 -58.88 -15.02
CA ASP A 888 28.23 -58.16 -13.79
C ASP A 888 27.20 -57.07 -14.04
N ILE A 889 26.59 -57.02 -15.23
CA ILE A 889 25.55 -56.06 -15.63
C ILE A 889 24.34 -56.76 -16.30
N CYS A 890 23.16 -56.16 -16.17
CA CYS A 890 21.93 -56.66 -16.79
C CYS A 890 21.94 -56.51 -18.33
N ASP A 891 21.03 -57.20 -19.00
CA ASP A 891 20.93 -57.20 -20.49
C ASP A 891 20.69 -55.79 -21.05
N ARG A 892 19.86 -54.96 -20.38
CA ARG A 892 19.67 -53.56 -20.78
C ARG A 892 20.98 -52.77 -20.77
N CYS A 893 21.73 -52.88 -19.69
CA CYS A 893 23.01 -52.18 -19.56
C CYS A 893 24.08 -52.75 -20.53
N HIS A 894 24.10 -54.06 -20.75
CA HIS A 894 24.99 -54.70 -21.71
C HIS A 894 24.71 -54.20 -23.12
N ASN A 895 23.47 -54.15 -23.54
CA ASN A 895 23.10 -53.67 -24.89
C ASN A 895 23.43 -52.19 -25.06
N ILE A 896 23.21 -51.34 -24.03
CA ILE A 896 23.51 -49.87 -24.09
C ILE A 896 25.03 -49.64 -24.24
N ILE A 897 25.87 -50.41 -23.53
CA ILE A 897 27.34 -50.20 -23.59
C ILE A 897 27.93 -50.70 -24.92
N ASN A 898 27.36 -51.77 -25.50
CA ASN A 898 27.90 -52.40 -26.69
C ASN A 898 27.24 -51.94 -28.01
N SER A 899 26.25 -51.08 -27.98
CA SER A 899 25.62 -50.45 -29.13
C SER A 899 26.15 -49.05 -29.39
#